data_3c6a62cbe865a960cfbfac6556d78deb
#
_entry.id   3c6a62cbe865a960cfbfac6556d78deb
#
_cell.length_a   1.000
_cell.length_b   1.000
_cell.length_c   1.000
_cell.angle_alpha   90.00
_cell.angle_beta   90.00
_cell.angle_gamma   90.00
#
_symmetry.space_group_name_H-M   'P 1'
#
loop_
_entity.id
_entity.type
_entity.pdbx_description
1 polymer ?
#
loop_
_entity_poly.entity_id
_entity_poly.type
_entity_poly.pdbx_seq_one_letter_code
_entity_poly.pdbx_strand_id
1 'polypeptide(L)'
;MLSDFDDLDKNLGDATHIFSNLEALKNMDDFSFLSDQQRASIEAFFGHVVADTVLQNQFRKIWEHLADIYHLYKKVLRQEHLAYEGMLYRDVAESKETPFRYKHYVFVGFNLLQKVEQKLFARLKDLGRAEFYWDFDKYYMPPSHQEAGRYISRYLDKFPNELSAERASEGIDPDDIYNNLSKRKDVAYISAPTENIQARYVSHWLKEKDRYRDGSRTAIVLSDESLLQTVVHCLPKEVRNVNITTGFPLSASPISTFVAFLIDLQLHGKLEGGERFRLKQINQVLRHSYAKYVSADCLSLCNEINEHKQYYPQRSFLIKGRDEALQELFENVTECDGQVPLLAWVARILKRVGVGSAHTDDPLMHEAVFRMYTLINRLDTIMALSPLSADNLSGQGVDATGRQIVSIAILQKLMSQLLQTTSIPFHGEPAKGVQIMGVLETRNLDFDHVLVLSCNEGKLPKGVNDASFIPHSLRAAYELTTVENKVAIYAYYFYSLLQRASDITLTYNNATDDGQKGEMSRFMLQLMVENEGRHLLRRLTLQSGQSASLILRNRIEKDAVVQQRLNSLLRLSPTAIYRYLHCPLQFYYHTVCKLYEDDNDDENEIDNMTFGNIFHRTAELIYRSLSQNTDRIITADEIKRLYDNSDALYEFIDNAFREKLFKVDDPRFLPKYNGIQLLNRKVIYLYIRSLLEIDMRTAPFSILSLEGDFYDDLTFTVNGHECTLQIGGQVDRLDRIECNARYLRVVDYKTGSPLTSLPSSVADIFDSSLVETRHTDYYLQAFLYASLIRHGATTMSQVNPACLPVAPALLFIRNAQKSDYTPILQFAGEKRGTRVPINDIADYHNEFIDALKNLLSEIFNPDMPFIPTPQSERCLTCPYHKICGV
;
A
#
# COMPACT_ATOMS: atom_id res chain seq x y z
N MET A 1 -2.70 -15.26 -25.42
CA MET A 1 -3.38 -16.24 -26.30
C MET A 1 -4.55 -15.61 -27.07
N LEU A 2 -5.65 -15.18 -26.46
CA LEU A 2 -6.78 -14.59 -27.22
C LEU A 2 -6.37 -13.35 -28.00
N SER A 3 -5.54 -12.47 -27.43
CA SER A 3 -4.97 -11.31 -28.14
C SER A 3 -4.08 -11.74 -29.33
N ASP A 4 -3.36 -12.87 -29.20
CA ASP A 4 -2.56 -13.39 -30.32
C ASP A 4 -3.43 -13.95 -31.44
N PHE A 5 -4.55 -14.61 -31.09
CA PHE A 5 -5.52 -15.10 -32.07
C PHE A 5 -6.21 -13.95 -32.81
N ASP A 6 -6.55 -12.88 -32.08
CA ASP A 6 -7.13 -11.66 -32.65
C ASP A 6 -6.17 -10.98 -33.62
N ASP A 7 -4.90 -10.79 -33.20
CA ASP A 7 -3.84 -10.19 -34.05
C ASP A 7 -3.53 -11.06 -35.28
N LEU A 8 -3.52 -12.39 -35.11
CA LEU A 8 -3.33 -13.34 -36.21
C LEU A 8 -4.43 -13.25 -37.26
N ASP A 9 -5.69 -13.14 -36.85
CA ASP A 9 -6.81 -13.00 -37.78
C ASP A 9 -6.80 -11.60 -38.44
N LYS A 10 -6.53 -10.54 -37.72
CA LYS A 10 -6.40 -9.17 -38.23
C LYS A 10 -5.28 -9.04 -39.28
N ASN A 11 -4.23 -9.83 -39.18
CA ASN A 11 -3.12 -9.86 -40.12
C ASN A 11 -3.18 -11.01 -41.13
N LEU A 12 -4.31 -11.71 -41.23
CA LEU A 12 -4.54 -12.83 -42.18
C LEU A 12 -3.49 -13.94 -42.04
N GLY A 13 -2.93 -14.13 -40.82
CA GLY A 13 -1.92 -15.14 -40.58
C GLY A 13 -2.44 -16.58 -40.67
N ASP A 14 -1.55 -17.50 -41.07
CA ASP A 14 -1.84 -18.95 -41.06
C ASP A 14 -1.44 -19.53 -39.74
N ALA A 15 -2.43 -19.84 -38.88
CA ALA A 15 -2.21 -20.38 -37.54
C ALA A 15 -1.42 -21.70 -37.59
N THR A 16 -1.71 -22.57 -38.59
CA THR A 16 -1.07 -23.88 -38.69
C THR A 16 0.43 -23.74 -38.97
N HIS A 17 0.80 -22.87 -39.93
CA HIS A 17 2.22 -22.60 -40.24
C HIS A 17 2.94 -21.85 -39.12
N ILE A 18 2.31 -20.88 -38.48
CA ILE A 18 2.92 -20.08 -37.42
C ILE A 18 3.22 -20.95 -36.19
N PHE A 19 2.27 -21.73 -35.73
CA PHE A 19 2.42 -22.55 -34.54
C PHE A 19 3.29 -23.81 -34.76
N SER A 20 3.36 -24.37 -35.97
CA SER A 20 4.31 -25.44 -36.30
C SER A 20 5.76 -24.94 -36.29
N ASN A 21 6.01 -23.68 -36.68
CA ASN A 21 7.34 -23.11 -36.69
C ASN A 21 7.85 -22.70 -35.30
N LEU A 22 7.00 -22.59 -34.29
CA LEU A 22 7.39 -22.40 -32.91
C LEU A 22 8.26 -23.51 -32.36
N GLU A 23 7.99 -24.74 -32.78
CA GLU A 23 8.80 -25.92 -32.41
C GLU A 23 10.19 -25.88 -33.07
N ALA A 24 10.28 -25.44 -34.31
CA ALA A 24 11.55 -25.28 -35.04
C ALA A 24 12.44 -24.19 -34.43
N LEU A 25 11.87 -23.09 -33.98
CA LEU A 25 12.62 -22.00 -33.28
C LEU A 25 13.24 -22.45 -31.95
N LYS A 26 12.65 -23.40 -31.26
CA LYS A 26 13.15 -23.96 -30.02
C LYS A 26 14.48 -24.72 -30.18
N ASN A 27 14.71 -25.23 -31.39
CA ASN A 27 15.93 -26.02 -31.74
C ASN A 27 16.98 -25.16 -32.41
N MET A 28 16.82 -23.83 -32.49
CA MET A 28 17.86 -22.95 -33.05
C MET A 28 18.86 -22.56 -31.97
N ASP A 29 20.13 -22.93 -32.17
CA ASP A 29 21.24 -22.56 -31.27
C ASP A 29 21.75 -21.13 -31.44
N ASP A 30 21.28 -20.38 -32.43
CA ASP A 30 21.73 -19.03 -32.75
C ASP A 30 20.62 -18.00 -32.54
N PHE A 31 20.73 -17.23 -31.48
CA PHE A 31 19.85 -16.11 -31.13
C PHE A 31 20.51 -14.75 -31.35
N SER A 32 21.55 -14.67 -32.19
CA SER A 32 22.36 -13.45 -32.38
C SER A 32 21.56 -12.27 -32.98
N PHE A 33 20.37 -12.51 -33.56
CA PHE A 33 19.46 -11.49 -34.11
C PHE A 33 18.52 -10.85 -33.10
N LEU A 34 18.56 -11.30 -31.84
CA LEU A 34 17.71 -10.74 -30.75
C LEU A 34 18.50 -9.73 -29.92
N SER A 35 17.81 -8.69 -29.42
CA SER A 35 18.41 -7.82 -28.41
C SER A 35 18.71 -8.58 -27.11
N ASP A 36 19.68 -8.10 -26.32
CA ASP A 36 20.06 -8.73 -25.06
C ASP A 36 18.85 -8.90 -24.10
N GLN A 37 17.91 -7.96 -24.12
CA GLN A 37 16.70 -8.02 -23.31
C GLN A 37 15.70 -9.08 -23.82
N GLN A 38 15.58 -9.24 -25.14
CA GLN A 38 14.76 -10.28 -25.78
C GLN A 38 15.39 -11.65 -25.57
N ARG A 39 16.72 -11.75 -25.68
CA ARG A 39 17.47 -12.97 -25.38
C ARG A 39 17.27 -13.38 -23.92
N ALA A 40 17.45 -12.45 -22.95
CA ALA A 40 17.22 -12.71 -21.54
C ALA A 40 15.78 -13.14 -21.23
N SER A 41 14.79 -12.56 -21.89
CA SER A 41 13.39 -12.95 -21.75
C SER A 41 13.11 -14.33 -22.33
N ILE A 42 13.72 -14.67 -23.46
CA ILE A 42 13.61 -15.99 -24.10
C ILE A 42 14.42 -17.02 -23.31
N GLU A 43 15.64 -16.70 -22.87
CA GLU A 43 16.43 -17.57 -22.00
C GLU A 43 15.80 -17.77 -20.63
N ALA A 44 15.18 -16.77 -20.03
CA ALA A 44 14.40 -16.91 -18.81
C ALA A 44 13.16 -17.79 -19.03
N PHE A 45 12.50 -17.63 -20.18
CA PHE A 45 11.32 -18.40 -20.54
C PHE A 45 11.67 -19.86 -20.89
N PHE A 46 12.74 -20.10 -21.67
CA PHE A 46 13.21 -21.41 -22.08
C PHE A 46 14.28 -22.00 -21.14
N GLY A 47 15.10 -21.22 -20.48
CA GLY A 47 16.10 -21.68 -19.51
C GLY A 47 15.47 -22.34 -18.28
N HIS A 48 14.29 -21.91 -17.89
CA HIS A 48 13.45 -22.63 -16.91
C HIS A 48 12.79 -23.88 -17.52
N VAL A 49 12.82 -24.06 -18.84
CA VAL A 49 12.23 -25.19 -19.58
C VAL A 49 13.19 -26.40 -19.67
N VAL A 50 14.43 -26.25 -19.31
CA VAL A 50 15.45 -27.34 -19.37
C VAL A 50 15.43 -28.26 -18.15
N ALA A 51 14.79 -27.88 -17.05
CA ALA A 51 14.62 -28.76 -15.90
C ALA A 51 13.24 -29.48 -15.96
N ASP A 52 13.24 -30.80 -15.95
CA ASP A 52 12.06 -31.71 -16.07
C ASP A 52 11.02 -31.54 -14.95
N THR A 53 10.26 -30.46 -14.95
CA THR A 53 9.13 -30.28 -14.02
C THR A 53 7.79 -30.59 -14.70
N VAL A 54 6.82 -31.11 -13.91
CA VAL A 54 5.47 -31.46 -14.39
C VAL A 54 4.76 -30.26 -15.06
N LEU A 55 4.98 -29.04 -14.55
CA LEU A 55 4.44 -27.79 -15.09
C LEU A 55 4.96 -27.47 -16.50
N GLN A 56 6.23 -27.77 -16.77
CA GLN A 56 6.86 -27.50 -18.06
C GLN A 56 6.39 -28.46 -19.14
N ASN A 57 6.18 -29.73 -18.79
CA ASN A 57 5.61 -30.71 -19.70
C ASN A 57 4.13 -30.38 -20.03
N GLN A 58 3.38 -29.85 -19.07
CA GLN A 58 2.01 -29.36 -19.31
C GLN A 58 2.00 -28.14 -20.23
N PHE A 59 2.93 -27.19 -20.03
CA PHE A 59 3.04 -26.01 -20.87
C PHE A 59 3.44 -26.35 -22.31
N ARG A 60 4.40 -27.27 -22.47
CA ARG A 60 4.80 -27.80 -23.80
C ARG A 60 3.63 -28.41 -24.56
N LYS A 61 2.81 -29.23 -23.89
CA LYS A 61 1.60 -29.81 -24.48
C LYS A 61 0.59 -28.73 -24.94
N ILE A 62 0.43 -27.66 -24.18
CA ILE A 62 -0.43 -26.54 -24.61
C ILE A 62 0.11 -25.90 -25.89
N TRP A 63 1.43 -25.72 -26.00
CA TRP A 63 2.07 -25.13 -27.17
C TRP A 63 1.96 -25.99 -28.42
N GLU A 64 2.12 -27.29 -28.30
CA GLU A 64 1.95 -28.25 -29.40
C GLU A 64 0.52 -28.27 -29.97
N HIS A 65 -0.45 -27.91 -29.14
CA HIS A 65 -1.87 -27.86 -29.52
C HIS A 65 -2.43 -26.44 -29.79
N LEU A 66 -1.59 -25.40 -29.87
CA LEU A 66 -2.10 -24.04 -30.04
C LEU A 66 -2.89 -23.86 -31.36
N ALA A 67 -2.46 -24.49 -32.44
CA ALA A 67 -3.19 -24.47 -33.69
C ALA A 67 -4.59 -25.15 -33.55
N ASP A 68 -4.62 -26.31 -32.91
CA ASP A 68 -5.87 -27.06 -32.67
C ASP A 68 -6.82 -26.25 -31.78
N ILE A 69 -6.29 -25.64 -30.72
CA ILE A 69 -7.04 -24.76 -29.81
C ILE A 69 -7.64 -23.57 -30.57
N TYR A 70 -6.85 -22.91 -31.43
CA TYR A 70 -7.34 -21.81 -32.26
C TYR A 70 -8.50 -22.24 -33.18
N HIS A 71 -8.34 -23.35 -33.90
CA HIS A 71 -9.37 -23.85 -34.81
C HIS A 71 -10.62 -24.32 -34.06
N LEU A 72 -10.45 -25.01 -32.95
CA LEU A 72 -11.57 -25.48 -32.11
C LEU A 72 -12.32 -24.29 -31.51
N TYR A 73 -11.59 -23.29 -31.01
CA TYR A 73 -12.18 -22.08 -30.43
C TYR A 73 -13.04 -21.34 -31.45
N LYS A 74 -12.53 -21.13 -32.66
CA LYS A 74 -13.31 -20.51 -33.74
C LYS A 74 -14.54 -21.34 -34.14
N LYS A 75 -14.41 -22.67 -34.15
CA LYS A 75 -15.52 -23.57 -34.44
C LYS A 75 -16.62 -23.45 -33.40
N VAL A 76 -16.27 -23.48 -32.11
CA VAL A 76 -17.24 -23.34 -31.01
C VAL A 76 -17.94 -21.99 -31.07
N LEU A 77 -17.20 -20.91 -31.26
CA LEU A 77 -17.78 -19.56 -31.37
C LEU A 77 -18.78 -19.47 -32.53
N ARG A 78 -18.45 -20.06 -33.70
CA ARG A 78 -19.39 -20.08 -34.85
C ARG A 78 -20.66 -20.89 -34.54
N GLN A 79 -20.55 -21.97 -33.77
CA GLN A 79 -21.71 -22.77 -33.36
C GLN A 79 -22.64 -21.97 -32.43
N GLU A 80 -22.06 -21.14 -31.56
CA GLU A 80 -22.80 -20.27 -30.64
C GLU A 80 -23.21 -18.92 -31.26
N HIS A 81 -22.98 -18.72 -32.59
CA HIS A 81 -23.20 -17.45 -33.28
C HIS A 81 -22.44 -16.26 -32.68
N LEU A 82 -21.26 -16.52 -32.10
CA LEU A 82 -20.34 -15.55 -31.49
C LEU A 82 -19.08 -15.41 -32.35
N ALA A 83 -18.42 -14.26 -32.23
CA ALA A 83 -17.11 -14.04 -32.82
C ALA A 83 -16.35 -12.95 -32.04
N TYR A 84 -15.01 -13.05 -32.01
CA TYR A 84 -14.17 -11.93 -31.59
C TYR A 84 -13.87 -11.02 -32.79
N GLU A 85 -13.34 -9.84 -32.52
CA GLU A 85 -13.22 -8.75 -33.53
C GLU A 85 -12.38 -9.17 -34.74
N GLY A 86 -11.18 -9.73 -34.56
CA GLY A 86 -10.31 -10.19 -35.63
C GLY A 86 -10.94 -11.27 -36.51
N MET A 87 -11.71 -12.18 -35.90
CA MET A 87 -12.44 -13.20 -36.64
C MET A 87 -13.49 -12.60 -37.59
N LEU A 88 -14.27 -11.60 -37.10
CA LEU A 88 -15.23 -10.88 -37.95
C LEU A 88 -14.54 -10.11 -39.06
N TYR A 89 -13.46 -9.41 -38.77
CA TYR A 89 -12.70 -8.65 -39.76
C TYR A 89 -12.13 -9.56 -40.84
N ARG A 90 -11.60 -10.71 -40.45
CA ARG A 90 -11.11 -11.72 -41.39
C ARG A 90 -12.23 -12.27 -42.30
N ASP A 91 -13.35 -12.64 -41.68
CA ASP A 91 -14.50 -13.19 -42.42
C ASP A 91 -15.03 -12.17 -43.43
N VAL A 92 -15.12 -10.88 -43.09
CA VAL A 92 -15.52 -9.80 -43.99
C VAL A 92 -14.49 -9.58 -45.10
N ALA A 93 -13.20 -9.56 -44.79
CA ALA A 93 -12.13 -9.32 -45.77
C ALA A 93 -11.94 -10.49 -46.74
N GLU A 94 -12.21 -11.73 -46.33
CA GLU A 94 -12.11 -12.94 -47.16
C GLU A 94 -13.39 -13.24 -47.97
N SER A 95 -14.56 -12.78 -47.48
CA SER A 95 -15.84 -13.02 -48.18
C SER A 95 -15.94 -12.20 -49.47
N LYS A 96 -16.20 -12.87 -50.57
CA LYS A 96 -16.49 -12.22 -51.84
C LYS A 96 -17.93 -11.71 -51.96
N GLU A 97 -18.82 -12.19 -51.15
CA GLU A 97 -20.26 -11.93 -51.19
C GLU A 97 -20.71 -10.82 -50.21
N THR A 98 -19.82 -10.26 -49.39
CA THR A 98 -20.17 -9.21 -48.43
C THR A 98 -20.76 -8.02 -49.18
N PRO A 99 -22.04 -7.67 -48.95
CA PRO A 99 -22.68 -6.55 -49.64
C PRO A 99 -22.18 -5.23 -49.07
N PHE A 100 -21.68 -4.33 -49.93
CA PHE A 100 -21.37 -2.97 -49.54
C PHE A 100 -22.61 -2.13 -49.57
N ARG A 101 -23.01 -1.54 -48.41
CA ARG A 101 -24.23 -0.75 -48.24
C ARG A 101 -24.23 0.56 -49.02
N TYR A 102 -23.06 1.21 -49.13
CA TYR A 102 -22.92 2.51 -49.76
C TYR A 102 -22.30 2.39 -51.14
N LYS A 103 -22.62 3.38 -51.99
CA LYS A 103 -22.06 3.47 -53.35
C LYS A 103 -20.63 3.97 -53.35
N HIS A 104 -20.29 4.77 -52.31
CA HIS A 104 -19.02 5.45 -52.18
C HIS A 104 -18.54 5.43 -50.73
N TYR A 105 -17.22 5.29 -50.52
CA TYR A 105 -16.56 5.22 -49.25
C TYR A 105 -15.35 6.16 -49.24
N VAL A 106 -15.25 7.02 -48.25
CA VAL A 106 -14.15 7.97 -48.07
C VAL A 106 -13.37 7.57 -46.80
N PHE A 107 -12.09 7.31 -46.98
CA PHE A 107 -11.18 6.92 -45.90
C PHE A 107 -10.26 8.09 -45.53
N VAL A 108 -10.33 8.57 -44.31
CA VAL A 108 -9.62 9.78 -43.85
C VAL A 108 -8.76 9.49 -42.61
N GLY A 109 -7.50 9.93 -42.60
CA GLY A 109 -6.65 10.01 -41.41
C GLY A 109 -6.19 8.66 -40.84
N PHE A 110 -6.07 7.65 -41.66
CA PHE A 110 -5.50 6.36 -41.26
C PHE A 110 -3.95 6.44 -41.21
N ASN A 111 -3.34 5.63 -40.34
CA ASN A 111 -1.89 5.50 -40.28
C ASN A 111 -1.48 4.03 -40.49
N LEU A 112 -1.49 3.18 -39.47
CA LEU A 112 -1.23 1.75 -39.62
C LEU A 112 -2.50 1.03 -40.07
N LEU A 113 -2.44 0.31 -41.18
CA LEU A 113 -3.50 -0.57 -41.68
C LEU A 113 -3.11 -2.04 -41.42
N GLN A 114 -3.99 -2.78 -40.81
CA GLN A 114 -3.88 -4.23 -40.73
C GLN A 114 -4.14 -4.89 -42.06
N LYS A 115 -3.69 -6.13 -42.31
CA LYS A 115 -3.85 -6.79 -43.60
C LYS A 115 -5.30 -6.97 -43.99
N VAL A 116 -6.22 -7.18 -43.06
CA VAL A 116 -7.68 -7.24 -43.33
C VAL A 116 -8.20 -5.91 -43.88
N GLU A 117 -7.76 -4.79 -43.30
CA GLU A 117 -8.14 -3.44 -43.76
C GLU A 117 -7.55 -3.14 -45.14
N GLN A 118 -6.26 -3.44 -45.34
CA GLN A 118 -5.62 -3.27 -46.66
C GLN A 118 -6.34 -4.06 -47.75
N LYS A 119 -6.78 -5.28 -47.48
CA LYS A 119 -7.52 -6.13 -48.41
C LYS A 119 -8.91 -5.55 -48.73
N LEU A 120 -9.60 -5.05 -47.71
CA LEU A 120 -10.89 -4.41 -47.84
C LEU A 120 -10.78 -3.12 -48.66
N PHE A 121 -9.79 -2.26 -48.37
CA PHE A 121 -9.54 -1.00 -49.08
C PHE A 121 -9.18 -1.25 -50.54
N ALA A 122 -8.32 -2.22 -50.82
CA ALA A 122 -7.96 -2.60 -52.17
C ALA A 122 -9.22 -3.05 -52.96
N ARG A 123 -10.06 -3.88 -52.38
CA ARG A 123 -11.30 -4.35 -53.01
C ARG A 123 -12.27 -3.19 -53.35
N LEU A 124 -12.45 -2.23 -52.43
CA LEU A 124 -13.30 -1.05 -52.65
C LEU A 124 -12.71 -0.11 -53.69
N LYS A 125 -11.37 0.05 -53.72
CA LYS A 125 -10.67 0.77 -54.78
C LYS A 125 -10.86 0.12 -56.14
N ASP A 126 -10.67 -1.18 -56.25
CA ASP A 126 -10.85 -1.93 -57.52
C ASP A 126 -12.27 -1.83 -58.04
N LEU A 127 -13.27 -1.67 -57.16
CA LEU A 127 -14.66 -1.43 -57.52
C LEU A 127 -14.95 0.05 -57.91
N GLY A 128 -13.96 0.94 -57.81
CA GLY A 128 -14.14 2.38 -58.05
C GLY A 128 -15.04 3.06 -57.02
N ARG A 129 -15.06 2.55 -55.79
CA ARG A 129 -15.93 3.04 -54.72
C ARG A 129 -15.17 3.63 -53.52
N ALA A 130 -13.87 3.84 -53.64
CA ALA A 130 -13.05 4.33 -52.51
C ALA A 130 -12.23 5.56 -52.90
N GLU A 131 -12.19 6.50 -51.97
CA GLU A 131 -11.30 7.66 -51.95
C GLU A 131 -10.49 7.70 -50.69
N PHE A 132 -9.22 8.17 -50.74
CA PHE A 132 -8.27 8.12 -49.64
C PHE A 132 -7.69 9.49 -49.35
N TYR A 133 -7.77 9.93 -48.09
CA TYR A 133 -7.22 11.20 -47.62
C TYR A 133 -6.28 10.91 -46.46
N TRP A 134 -4.96 11.15 -46.68
CA TRP A 134 -3.91 10.86 -45.73
C TRP A 134 -3.45 12.14 -45.06
N ASP A 135 -3.26 12.13 -43.75
CA ASP A 135 -2.65 13.20 -42.97
C ASP A 135 -1.20 12.85 -42.65
N PHE A 136 -0.26 13.66 -43.13
CA PHE A 136 1.16 13.51 -42.89
C PHE A 136 1.88 14.85 -43.02
N ASP A 137 3.15 14.90 -42.63
CA ASP A 137 4.04 16.03 -42.86
C ASP A 137 5.31 15.54 -43.56
N LYS A 138 5.81 16.30 -44.50
CA LYS A 138 7.02 15.98 -45.28
C LYS A 138 8.25 15.80 -44.43
N TYR A 139 8.26 16.40 -43.23
CA TYR A 139 9.33 16.31 -42.24
C TYR A 139 9.69 14.87 -41.86
N TYR A 140 8.69 14.01 -41.65
CA TYR A 140 8.89 12.63 -41.28
C TYR A 140 8.65 11.60 -42.39
N MET A 141 8.40 12.09 -43.62
CA MET A 141 8.31 11.21 -44.78
C MET A 141 9.69 10.96 -45.42
N PRO A 142 9.89 9.89 -46.22
CA PRO A 142 11.13 9.64 -46.92
C PRO A 142 11.60 10.86 -47.73
N PRO A 143 12.91 11.17 -47.76
CA PRO A 143 14.06 10.36 -47.36
C PRO A 143 14.39 10.36 -45.86
N SER A 144 13.54 10.94 -44.97
CA SER A 144 13.74 10.89 -43.53
C SER A 144 13.72 9.45 -43.04
N HIS A 145 14.56 9.16 -42.03
CA HIS A 145 14.58 7.85 -41.32
C HIS A 145 13.60 7.79 -40.16
N GLN A 146 12.67 8.71 -40.08
CA GLN A 146 11.68 8.83 -39.02
C GLN A 146 10.67 7.68 -39.06
N GLU A 147 10.37 7.13 -37.89
CA GLU A 147 9.42 6.04 -37.74
C GLU A 147 7.99 6.44 -38.01
N ALA A 148 7.64 7.72 -37.79
CA ALA A 148 6.30 8.28 -37.97
C ALA A 148 5.74 8.15 -39.39
N GLY A 149 6.58 8.33 -40.41
CA GLY A 149 6.17 8.24 -41.84
C GLY A 149 6.20 6.84 -42.42
N ARG A 150 6.67 5.83 -41.65
CA ARG A 150 7.01 4.49 -42.15
C ARG A 150 5.87 3.76 -42.86
N TYR A 151 4.65 3.91 -42.39
CA TYR A 151 3.48 3.17 -42.92
C TYR A 151 2.78 3.98 -44.04
N ILE A 152 2.52 5.22 -43.78
CA ILE A 152 1.84 6.08 -44.80
C ILE A 152 2.63 6.10 -46.10
N SER A 153 3.97 6.18 -46.03
CA SER A 153 4.80 6.15 -47.25
C SER A 153 4.60 4.89 -48.10
N ARG A 154 4.35 3.74 -47.48
CA ARG A 154 4.10 2.46 -48.18
C ARG A 154 2.69 2.38 -48.77
N TYR A 155 1.74 3.11 -48.15
CA TYR A 155 0.34 3.04 -48.60
C TYR A 155 0.03 4.02 -49.70
N LEU A 156 0.75 5.15 -49.77
CA LEU A 156 0.53 6.16 -50.82
C LEU A 156 0.60 5.60 -52.27
N ASP A 157 1.49 4.61 -52.49
CA ASP A 157 1.59 3.93 -53.80
C ASP A 157 0.36 3.08 -54.12
N LYS A 158 -0.22 2.42 -53.08
CA LYS A 158 -1.39 1.55 -53.24
C LYS A 158 -2.71 2.34 -53.20
N PHE A 159 -2.77 3.33 -52.36
CA PHE A 159 -3.95 4.14 -52.06
C PHE A 159 -3.58 5.63 -52.21
N PRO A 160 -3.66 6.21 -53.40
CA PRO A 160 -3.28 7.59 -53.68
C PRO A 160 -4.03 8.59 -52.80
N ASN A 161 -3.36 9.70 -52.46
CA ASN A 161 -3.94 10.77 -51.65
C ASN A 161 -4.69 11.75 -52.54
N GLU A 162 -6.01 11.77 -52.50
CA GLU A 162 -6.86 12.61 -53.33
C GLU A 162 -6.78 14.09 -52.93
N LEU A 163 -6.50 14.41 -51.68
CA LEU A 163 -6.43 15.79 -51.19
C LEU A 163 -5.39 16.61 -51.96
N SER A 164 -4.27 16.05 -52.33
CA SER A 164 -3.22 16.75 -53.09
C SER A 164 -3.67 17.10 -54.52
N ALA A 165 -4.44 16.21 -55.15
CA ALA A 165 -4.96 16.43 -56.51
C ALA A 165 -6.08 17.49 -56.50
N GLU A 166 -7.00 17.45 -55.56
CA GLU A 166 -8.11 18.42 -55.45
C GLU A 166 -7.58 19.83 -55.17
N ARG A 167 -6.65 19.98 -54.21
CA ARG A 167 -6.09 21.28 -53.84
C ARG A 167 -5.21 21.90 -54.94
N ALA A 168 -4.48 21.07 -55.68
CA ALA A 168 -3.74 21.55 -56.83
C ALA A 168 -4.69 22.11 -57.92
N SER A 169 -5.87 21.53 -58.09
CA SER A 169 -6.89 22.03 -59.00
C SER A 169 -7.51 23.35 -58.56
N GLU A 170 -7.54 23.63 -57.25
CA GLU A 170 -8.02 24.88 -56.67
C GLU A 170 -6.93 25.99 -56.62
N GLY A 171 -5.71 25.69 -57.06
CA GLY A 171 -4.58 26.63 -57.03
C GLY A 171 -3.93 26.78 -55.66
N ILE A 172 -4.19 25.86 -54.72
CA ILE A 172 -3.53 25.82 -53.42
C ILE A 172 -2.31 24.91 -53.53
N ASP A 173 -1.13 25.37 -53.06
CA ASP A 173 0.08 24.57 -53.04
C ASP A 173 -0.06 23.42 -52.04
N PRO A 174 0.04 22.16 -52.48
CA PRO A 174 0.05 21.02 -51.56
C PRO A 174 1.13 21.10 -50.47
N ASP A 175 2.25 21.80 -50.73
CA ASP A 175 3.33 22.00 -49.74
C ASP A 175 2.88 22.83 -48.56
N ASP A 176 1.93 23.72 -48.68
CA ASP A 176 1.36 24.49 -47.60
C ASP A 176 0.57 23.61 -46.61
N ILE A 177 0.04 22.47 -47.07
CA ILE A 177 -0.75 21.53 -46.30
C ILE A 177 0.16 20.55 -45.55
N TYR A 178 1.23 20.07 -46.22
CA TYR A 178 2.05 18.96 -45.78
C TYR A 178 3.45 19.36 -45.29
N ASN A 179 3.72 20.65 -45.02
CA ASN A 179 5.02 21.13 -44.57
C ASN A 179 4.91 22.03 -43.35
N ASN A 180 4.14 21.63 -42.36
CA ASN A 180 3.85 22.44 -41.16
C ASN A 180 4.93 22.33 -40.12
N LEU A 181 5.61 21.18 -39.98
CA LEU A 181 6.70 20.99 -39.01
C LEU A 181 7.95 21.79 -39.38
N SER A 182 8.12 22.20 -40.65
CA SER A 182 9.22 23.10 -41.02
C SER A 182 8.97 24.57 -40.66
N LYS A 183 7.72 24.96 -40.36
CA LYS A 183 7.38 26.30 -39.89
C LYS A 183 7.92 26.52 -38.48
N ARG A 184 8.38 27.74 -38.18
CA ARG A 184 8.94 28.08 -36.85
C ARG A 184 7.91 27.94 -35.76
N LYS A 185 8.27 27.22 -34.69
CA LYS A 185 7.45 26.92 -33.50
C LYS A 185 8.14 27.35 -32.22
N ASP A 186 7.37 27.68 -31.18
CA ASP A 186 7.85 27.90 -29.81
C ASP A 186 7.72 26.59 -29.03
N VAL A 187 8.84 25.95 -28.70
CA VAL A 187 8.86 24.64 -28.05
C VAL A 187 9.55 24.73 -26.68
N ALA A 188 8.81 24.52 -25.61
CA ALA A 188 9.32 24.48 -24.25
C ALA A 188 9.47 23.04 -23.75
N TYR A 189 10.69 22.71 -23.31
CA TYR A 189 11.01 21.45 -22.62
C TYR A 189 11.10 21.73 -21.13
N ILE A 190 10.26 21.08 -20.35
CA ILE A 190 10.14 21.35 -18.92
C ILE A 190 10.41 20.09 -18.11
N SER A 191 11.47 20.10 -17.31
CA SER A 191 11.73 19.07 -16.33
C SER A 191 11.02 19.39 -15.02
N ALA A 192 10.44 18.39 -14.37
CA ALA A 192 9.79 18.50 -13.07
C ALA A 192 10.19 17.30 -12.17
N PRO A 193 10.37 17.51 -10.86
CA PRO A 193 10.72 16.42 -9.95
C PRO A 193 9.56 15.46 -9.67
N THR A 194 8.31 15.88 -9.89
CA THR A 194 7.12 15.04 -9.68
C THR A 194 6.01 15.35 -10.67
N GLU A 195 5.14 14.38 -10.92
CA GLU A 195 3.96 14.54 -11.76
C GLU A 195 2.95 15.53 -11.19
N ASN A 196 2.85 15.61 -9.86
CA ASN A 196 1.98 16.60 -9.20
C ASN A 196 2.38 18.05 -9.55
N ILE A 197 3.68 18.33 -9.63
CA ILE A 197 4.18 19.66 -10.04
C ILE A 197 3.85 19.94 -11.50
N GLN A 198 3.94 18.95 -12.38
CA GLN A 198 3.50 19.07 -13.77
C GLN A 198 2.01 19.42 -13.86
N ALA A 199 1.16 18.71 -13.10
CA ALA A 199 -0.27 18.99 -13.06
C ALA A 199 -0.58 20.40 -12.53
N ARG A 200 0.12 20.85 -11.48
CA ARG A 200 -0.04 22.23 -10.96
C ARG A 200 0.40 23.29 -11.96
N TYR A 201 1.40 23.01 -12.78
CA TYR A 201 1.86 23.91 -13.82
C TYR A 201 0.78 24.19 -14.87
N VAL A 202 -0.17 23.31 -15.09
CA VAL A 202 -1.32 23.47 -16.00
C VAL A 202 -2.04 24.80 -15.78
N SER A 203 -2.28 25.15 -14.50
CA SER A 203 -2.94 26.44 -14.16
C SER A 203 -2.15 27.66 -14.63
N HIS A 204 -0.84 27.64 -14.42
CA HIS A 204 0.04 28.71 -14.88
C HIS A 204 0.10 28.77 -16.40
N TRP A 205 0.30 27.61 -17.04
CA TRP A 205 0.38 27.51 -18.49
C TRP A 205 -0.87 27.99 -19.22
N LEU A 206 -2.07 27.68 -18.70
CA LEU A 206 -3.33 28.16 -19.28
C LEU A 206 -3.50 29.68 -19.14
N LYS A 207 -3.04 30.28 -18.02
CA LYS A 207 -3.13 31.73 -17.79
C LYS A 207 -2.07 32.53 -18.55
N GLU A 208 -0.91 31.95 -18.73
CA GLU A 208 0.22 32.58 -19.41
C GLU A 208 -0.13 32.95 -20.84
N LYS A 209 -0.40 33.43 -21.58
CA LYS A 209 -0.85 33.74 -22.95
C LYS A 209 -2.38 33.63 -23.13
N ASP A 210 -3.16 33.67 -22.06
CA ASP A 210 -4.62 33.54 -22.08
C ASP A 210 -5.13 32.29 -22.85
N ARG A 211 -4.36 31.17 -22.86
CA ARG A 211 -4.64 29.97 -23.66
C ARG A 211 -6.01 29.36 -23.37
N TYR A 212 -6.59 29.64 -22.19
CA TYR A 212 -7.92 29.16 -21.81
C TYR A 212 -9.06 29.86 -22.57
N ARG A 213 -8.84 31.01 -23.19
CA ARG A 213 -9.90 31.79 -23.90
C ARG A 213 -10.29 31.12 -25.20
N ASP A 214 -9.33 30.57 -25.91
CA ASP A 214 -9.54 29.82 -27.14
C ASP A 214 -9.43 28.32 -26.88
N GLY A 215 -10.30 27.85 -25.95
CA GLY A 215 -10.21 26.52 -25.39
C GLY A 215 -10.26 25.38 -26.39
N SER A 216 -11.04 25.52 -27.46
CA SER A 216 -11.17 24.48 -28.52
C SER A 216 -9.86 24.23 -29.27
N ARG A 217 -8.96 25.22 -29.30
CA ARG A 217 -7.64 25.13 -29.96
C ARG A 217 -6.50 24.86 -28.96
N THR A 218 -6.83 24.58 -27.69
CA THR A 218 -5.88 24.32 -26.59
C THR A 218 -6.05 22.88 -26.11
N ALA A 219 -4.98 22.08 -26.19
CA ALA A 219 -4.95 20.69 -25.74
C ALA A 219 -3.98 20.48 -24.56
N ILE A 220 -4.45 19.78 -23.56
CA ILE A 220 -3.66 19.18 -22.47
C ILE A 220 -3.66 17.68 -22.70
N VAL A 221 -2.53 17.14 -23.10
CA VAL A 221 -2.39 15.73 -23.48
C VAL A 221 -1.69 14.98 -22.35
N LEU A 222 -2.30 13.89 -21.91
CA LEU A 222 -1.83 13.03 -20.83
C LEU A 222 -1.13 11.80 -21.43
N SER A 223 0.20 11.71 -21.31
CA SER A 223 0.90 10.46 -21.63
C SER A 223 0.66 9.40 -20.54
N ASP A 224 0.31 9.85 -19.33
CA ASP A 224 -0.18 9.04 -18.24
C ASP A 224 -1.58 9.50 -17.82
N GLU A 225 -2.58 8.72 -18.15
CA GLU A 225 -4.00 9.04 -17.87
C GLU A 225 -4.33 9.05 -16.37
N SER A 226 -3.48 8.46 -15.51
CA SER A 226 -3.65 8.51 -14.06
C SER A 226 -3.59 9.94 -13.49
N LEU A 227 -2.98 10.87 -14.24
CA LEU A 227 -2.90 12.29 -13.86
C LEU A 227 -4.21 13.08 -14.07
N LEU A 228 -5.20 12.51 -14.77
CA LEU A 228 -6.43 13.20 -15.11
C LEU A 228 -7.07 13.91 -13.92
N GLN A 229 -7.26 13.20 -12.81
CA GLN A 229 -7.90 13.76 -11.63
C GLN A 229 -7.12 14.94 -11.06
N THR A 230 -5.80 14.79 -10.96
CA THR A 230 -4.92 15.87 -10.46
C THR A 230 -4.96 17.08 -11.36
N VAL A 231 -4.96 16.88 -12.68
CA VAL A 231 -5.05 17.97 -13.68
C VAL A 231 -6.38 18.70 -13.59
N VAL A 232 -7.50 17.98 -13.48
CA VAL A 232 -8.83 18.58 -13.32
C VAL A 232 -8.91 19.48 -12.09
N HIS A 233 -8.35 19.02 -10.96
CA HIS A 233 -8.30 19.83 -9.73
C HIS A 233 -7.35 21.05 -9.82
N CYS A 234 -6.41 21.04 -10.76
CA CYS A 234 -5.47 22.14 -10.98
C CYS A 234 -5.95 23.14 -12.04
N LEU A 235 -7.11 22.94 -12.63
CA LEU A 235 -7.65 23.89 -13.61
C LEU A 235 -7.98 25.22 -12.93
N PRO A 236 -7.63 26.37 -13.56
CA PRO A 236 -7.97 27.67 -13.02
C PRO A 236 -9.47 27.96 -13.15
N LYS A 237 -10.01 28.74 -12.22
CA LYS A 237 -11.45 29.07 -12.15
C LYS A 237 -11.97 29.80 -13.38
N GLU A 238 -11.11 30.40 -14.15
CA GLU A 238 -11.40 31.13 -15.39
C GLU A 238 -11.79 30.19 -16.55
N VAL A 239 -11.39 28.92 -16.46
CA VAL A 239 -11.80 27.87 -17.42
C VAL A 239 -13.24 27.46 -17.13
N ARG A 240 -14.16 27.81 -18.01
CA ARG A 240 -15.60 27.51 -17.84
C ARG A 240 -16.01 26.18 -18.43
N ASN A 241 -15.39 25.82 -19.53
CA ASN A 241 -15.73 24.62 -20.30
C ASN A 241 -14.48 23.78 -20.53
N VAL A 242 -14.61 22.49 -20.26
CA VAL A 242 -13.56 21.48 -20.48
C VAL A 242 -14.19 20.30 -21.16
N ASN A 243 -13.54 19.79 -22.19
CA ASN A 243 -13.88 18.51 -22.80
C ASN A 243 -12.84 17.47 -22.38
N ILE A 244 -13.28 16.41 -21.75
CA ILE A 244 -12.43 15.30 -21.29
C ILE A 244 -12.80 14.08 -22.11
N THR A 245 -11.86 13.58 -22.91
CA THR A 245 -12.08 12.42 -23.79
C THR A 245 -11.60 11.12 -23.15
N THR A 246 -10.59 11.20 -22.26
CA THR A 246 -10.17 10.05 -21.46
C THR A 246 -11.26 9.68 -20.46
N GLY A 247 -11.66 8.40 -20.44
CA GLY A 247 -12.57 7.92 -19.40
C GLY A 247 -11.92 7.95 -18.02
N PHE A 248 -12.71 8.21 -16.96
CA PHE A 248 -12.24 8.08 -15.58
C PHE A 248 -12.07 6.59 -15.25
N PRO A 249 -10.87 6.12 -14.88
CA PRO A 249 -10.65 4.71 -14.55
C PRO A 249 -11.53 4.29 -13.37
N LEU A 250 -12.36 3.26 -13.55
CA LEU A 250 -13.23 2.77 -12.47
C LEU A 250 -12.40 2.30 -11.27
N SER A 251 -11.20 1.77 -11.50
CA SER A 251 -10.23 1.37 -10.46
C SER A 251 -9.80 2.52 -9.54
N ALA A 252 -9.78 3.76 -10.04
CA ALA A 252 -9.45 4.95 -9.26
C ALA A 252 -10.64 5.51 -8.45
N SER A 253 -11.85 4.98 -8.65
CA SER A 253 -13.04 5.43 -7.91
C SER A 253 -13.11 4.77 -6.52
N PRO A 254 -13.64 5.48 -5.49
CA PRO A 254 -13.78 4.91 -4.15
C PRO A 254 -14.65 3.65 -4.11
N ILE A 255 -15.59 3.45 -5.06
CA ILE A 255 -16.41 2.25 -5.11
C ILE A 255 -15.58 0.97 -5.33
N SER A 256 -14.45 1.07 -6.03
CA SER A 256 -13.56 -0.06 -6.27
C SER A 256 -12.91 -0.56 -4.98
N THR A 257 -12.44 0.37 -4.13
CA THR A 257 -11.89 0.02 -2.82
C THR A 257 -12.97 -0.51 -1.88
N PHE A 258 -14.19 0.05 -1.93
CA PHE A 258 -15.30 -0.43 -1.14
C PHE A 258 -15.65 -1.89 -1.46
N VAL A 259 -15.77 -2.22 -2.74
CA VAL A 259 -16.03 -3.61 -3.18
C VAL A 259 -14.88 -4.55 -2.81
N ALA A 260 -13.64 -4.09 -2.94
CA ALA A 260 -12.48 -4.87 -2.50
C ALA A 260 -12.54 -5.18 -0.99
N PHE A 261 -12.90 -4.20 -0.15
CA PHE A 261 -13.07 -4.40 1.30
C PHE A 261 -14.26 -5.31 1.63
N LEU A 262 -15.37 -5.24 0.88
CA LEU A 262 -16.48 -6.17 1.04
C LEU A 262 -16.06 -7.62 0.77
N ILE A 263 -15.30 -7.84 -0.30
CA ILE A 263 -14.78 -9.17 -0.64
C ILE A 263 -13.77 -9.64 0.43
N ASP A 264 -12.88 -8.75 0.88
CA ASP A 264 -11.89 -9.06 1.91
C ASP A 264 -12.55 -9.39 3.26
N LEU A 265 -13.65 -8.71 3.61
CA LEU A 265 -14.45 -9.03 4.80
C LEU A 265 -14.96 -10.48 4.77
N GLN A 266 -15.42 -10.96 3.62
CA GLN A 266 -15.91 -12.32 3.48
C GLN A 266 -14.80 -13.37 3.40
N LEU A 267 -13.62 -13.02 2.83
CA LEU A 267 -12.48 -13.92 2.66
C LEU A 267 -11.63 -14.07 3.91
N HIS A 268 -11.15 -12.95 4.43
CA HIS A 268 -10.15 -12.92 5.50
C HIS A 268 -10.72 -12.38 6.81
N GLY A 269 -11.86 -11.68 6.75
CA GLY A 269 -12.50 -11.10 7.92
C GLY A 269 -13.27 -12.07 8.79
N LYS A 270 -13.70 -13.23 8.25
CA LYS A 270 -14.50 -14.22 9.00
C LYS A 270 -13.62 -15.19 9.79
N LEU A 271 -14.09 -15.51 10.99
CA LEU A 271 -13.55 -16.55 11.87
C LEU A 271 -14.67 -17.46 12.34
N GLU A 272 -14.32 -18.71 12.72
CA GLU A 272 -15.25 -19.68 13.29
C GLU A 272 -16.51 -19.92 12.41
N GLY A 273 -16.32 -20.01 11.08
CA GLY A 273 -17.44 -20.22 10.16
C GLY A 273 -18.36 -19.00 10.00
N GLY A 274 -17.91 -17.80 10.38
CA GLY A 274 -18.69 -16.56 10.28
C GLY A 274 -19.41 -16.14 11.55
N GLU A 275 -19.14 -16.78 12.67
CA GLU A 275 -19.65 -16.37 13.99
C GLU A 275 -18.90 -15.14 14.54
N ARG A 276 -17.65 -14.94 14.16
CA ARG A 276 -16.83 -13.79 14.53
C ARG A 276 -16.21 -13.13 13.31
N PHE A 277 -15.92 -11.83 13.44
CA PHE A 277 -15.25 -11.04 12.40
C PHE A 277 -14.03 -10.33 12.97
N ARG A 278 -13.01 -10.10 12.15
CA ARG A 278 -11.80 -9.36 12.50
C ARG A 278 -12.05 -7.86 12.49
N LEU A 279 -11.61 -7.16 13.53
CA LEU A 279 -11.77 -5.70 13.67
C LEU A 279 -11.20 -4.94 12.47
N LYS A 280 -10.05 -5.35 11.93
CA LYS A 280 -9.39 -4.71 10.79
C LYS A 280 -10.33 -4.63 9.58
N GLN A 281 -10.90 -5.75 9.15
CA GLN A 281 -11.80 -5.81 8.00
C GLN A 281 -13.12 -5.08 8.25
N ILE A 282 -13.65 -5.16 9.47
CA ILE A 282 -14.83 -4.38 9.86
C ILE A 282 -14.54 -2.88 9.73
N ASN A 283 -13.42 -2.39 10.28
CA ASN A 283 -13.06 -0.98 10.23
C ASN A 283 -12.83 -0.50 8.80
N GLN A 284 -12.21 -1.30 7.93
CA GLN A 284 -12.05 -0.98 6.51
C GLN A 284 -13.40 -0.71 5.82
N VAL A 285 -14.40 -1.54 6.10
CA VAL A 285 -15.75 -1.38 5.52
C VAL A 285 -16.51 -0.23 6.18
N LEU A 286 -16.61 -0.19 7.52
CA LEU A 286 -17.44 0.78 8.23
C LEU A 286 -16.90 2.22 8.17
N ARG A 287 -15.58 2.42 8.11
CA ARG A 287 -14.95 3.74 7.96
C ARG A 287 -14.90 4.22 6.51
N HIS A 288 -15.23 3.37 5.55
CA HIS A 288 -15.23 3.76 4.16
C HIS A 288 -16.28 4.84 3.87
N SER A 289 -15.95 5.81 3.00
CA SER A 289 -16.82 6.95 2.67
C SER A 289 -18.22 6.55 2.15
N TYR A 290 -18.35 5.33 1.61
CA TYR A 290 -19.63 4.80 1.10
C TYR A 290 -20.44 4.01 2.13
N ALA A 291 -19.86 3.65 3.27
CA ALA A 291 -20.58 2.95 4.33
C ALA A 291 -21.83 3.72 4.84
N LYS A 292 -21.75 5.04 4.92
CA LYS A 292 -22.87 5.92 5.30
C LYS A 292 -24.08 5.81 4.36
N TYR A 293 -23.89 5.38 3.12
CA TYR A 293 -24.97 5.17 2.15
C TYR A 293 -25.56 3.76 2.25
N VAL A 294 -24.86 2.83 2.89
CA VAL A 294 -25.42 1.52 3.23
C VAL A 294 -26.33 1.66 4.45
N SER A 295 -25.82 2.22 5.55
CA SER A 295 -26.58 2.49 6.78
C SER A 295 -26.03 3.70 7.53
N ALA A 296 -26.92 4.50 8.10
CA ALA A 296 -26.54 5.62 8.97
C ALA A 296 -25.83 5.16 10.26
N ASP A 297 -26.06 3.93 10.70
CA ASP A 297 -25.51 3.36 11.92
C ASP A 297 -24.06 2.84 11.76
N CYS A 298 -23.50 2.82 10.55
CA CYS A 298 -22.14 2.32 10.31
C CYS A 298 -21.07 3.02 11.18
N LEU A 299 -21.13 4.36 11.27
CA LEU A 299 -20.17 5.12 12.05
C LEU A 299 -20.34 4.92 13.56
N SER A 300 -21.58 4.88 14.06
CA SER A 300 -21.87 4.63 15.48
C SER A 300 -21.41 3.24 15.90
N LEU A 301 -21.66 2.23 15.07
CA LEU A 301 -21.19 0.86 15.29
C LEU A 301 -19.65 0.78 15.28
N CYS A 302 -19.00 1.46 14.35
CA CYS A 302 -17.55 1.52 14.28
C CYS A 302 -16.94 2.09 15.57
N ASN A 303 -17.51 3.20 16.09
CA ASN A 303 -17.05 3.82 17.32
C ASN A 303 -17.26 2.90 18.53
N GLU A 304 -18.45 2.28 18.65
CA GLU A 304 -18.79 1.35 19.73
C GLU A 304 -17.81 0.15 19.80
N ILE A 305 -17.48 -0.45 18.65
CA ILE A 305 -16.55 -1.57 18.58
C ILE A 305 -15.14 -1.14 19.02
N ASN A 306 -14.69 0.04 18.56
CA ASN A 306 -13.34 0.54 18.87
C ASN A 306 -13.23 1.02 20.33
N GLU A 307 -14.27 1.67 20.90
CA GLU A 307 -14.31 2.06 22.33
C GLU A 307 -14.21 0.86 23.25
N HIS A 308 -14.92 -0.21 22.93
CA HIS A 308 -14.89 -1.46 23.68
C HIS A 308 -13.69 -2.35 23.35
N LYS A 309 -12.78 -1.93 22.43
CA LYS A 309 -11.61 -2.69 21.99
C LYS A 309 -11.90 -4.14 21.65
N GLN A 310 -13.04 -4.39 20.96
CA GLN A 310 -13.44 -5.73 20.55
C GLN A 310 -12.73 -6.12 19.23
N TYR A 311 -11.62 -6.85 19.32
CA TYR A 311 -10.84 -7.25 18.14
C TYR A 311 -11.50 -8.35 17.31
N TYR A 312 -12.37 -9.15 17.94
CA TYR A 312 -13.10 -10.25 17.30
C TYR A 312 -14.58 -10.21 17.70
N PRO A 313 -15.32 -9.15 17.34
CA PRO A 313 -16.73 -9.04 17.70
C PRO A 313 -17.54 -10.19 17.12
N GLN A 314 -18.50 -10.68 17.90
CA GLN A 314 -19.46 -11.68 17.45
C GLN A 314 -20.44 -11.07 16.44
N ARG A 315 -20.83 -11.84 15.43
CA ARG A 315 -21.85 -11.43 14.46
C ARG A 315 -23.14 -10.95 15.15
N SER A 316 -23.58 -11.67 16.17
CA SER A 316 -24.75 -11.29 16.98
C SER A 316 -24.67 -9.89 17.57
N PHE A 317 -23.47 -9.46 18.00
CA PHE A 317 -23.23 -8.09 18.49
C PHE A 317 -23.32 -7.06 17.36
N LEU A 318 -22.76 -7.36 16.18
CA LEU A 318 -22.73 -6.46 15.02
C LEU A 318 -24.13 -6.16 14.47
N ILE A 319 -25.06 -7.12 14.57
CA ILE A 319 -26.41 -7.02 13.98
C ILE A 319 -27.52 -6.74 15.01
N LYS A 320 -27.29 -6.90 16.31
CA LYS A 320 -28.31 -6.79 17.35
C LYS A 320 -28.86 -5.35 17.44
N GLY A 321 -30.17 -5.20 17.22
CA GLY A 321 -30.83 -3.90 17.29
C GLY A 321 -30.48 -2.93 16.17
N ARG A 322 -29.83 -3.42 15.09
CA ARG A 322 -29.43 -2.65 13.92
C ARG A 322 -30.44 -2.79 12.78
N ASP A 323 -30.32 -1.89 11.82
CA ASP A 323 -31.17 -1.90 10.63
C ASP A 323 -30.91 -3.14 9.73
N GLU A 324 -31.80 -3.40 8.80
CA GLU A 324 -31.70 -4.52 7.85
C GLU A 324 -30.44 -4.43 6.97
N ALA A 325 -29.96 -3.20 6.70
CA ALA A 325 -28.78 -2.99 5.86
C ALA A 325 -27.49 -3.47 6.55
N LEU A 326 -27.32 -3.23 7.85
CA LEU A 326 -26.21 -3.76 8.63
C LEU A 326 -26.32 -5.28 8.82
N GLN A 327 -27.54 -5.83 8.97
CA GLN A 327 -27.72 -7.28 9.02
C GLN A 327 -27.29 -7.94 7.71
N GLU A 328 -27.60 -7.33 6.57
CA GLU A 328 -27.18 -7.78 5.24
C GLU A 328 -25.66 -7.60 5.03
N LEU A 329 -25.06 -6.51 5.52
CA LEU A 329 -23.63 -6.24 5.41
C LEU A 329 -22.79 -7.34 6.10
N PHE A 330 -23.25 -7.81 7.27
CA PHE A 330 -22.62 -8.90 8.03
C PHE A 330 -23.27 -10.27 7.80
N GLU A 331 -23.93 -10.45 6.66
CA GLU A 331 -24.42 -11.74 6.24
C GLU A 331 -23.25 -12.72 6.06
N ASN A 332 -23.42 -13.95 6.55
CA ASN A 332 -22.41 -15.00 6.35
C ASN A 332 -22.62 -15.65 4.99
N VAL A 333 -21.85 -15.20 4.00
CA VAL A 333 -21.84 -15.83 2.67
C VAL A 333 -20.92 -17.03 2.73
N THR A 334 -21.49 -18.25 2.71
CA THR A 334 -20.73 -19.49 2.88
C THR A 334 -20.07 -19.94 1.57
N GLU A 335 -18.90 -20.56 1.70
CA GLU A 335 -18.15 -21.11 0.55
C GLU A 335 -18.88 -22.29 -0.12
N CYS A 336 -19.77 -22.97 0.61
CA CYS A 336 -20.51 -24.14 0.12
C CYS A 336 -21.46 -23.83 -1.03
N ASP A 337 -21.91 -22.57 -1.15
CA ASP A 337 -22.92 -22.15 -2.13
C ASP A 337 -22.30 -21.59 -3.43
N GLY A 338 -20.96 -21.71 -3.59
CA GLY A 338 -20.25 -21.20 -4.76
C GLY A 338 -20.15 -19.66 -4.78
N GLN A 339 -19.76 -19.09 -5.92
CA GLN A 339 -19.47 -17.64 -6.04
C GLN A 339 -20.73 -16.79 -6.26
N VAL A 340 -21.78 -17.39 -6.76
CA VAL A 340 -23.04 -16.70 -7.05
C VAL A 340 -23.58 -15.97 -5.82
N PRO A 341 -23.60 -16.58 -4.61
CA PRO A 341 -24.02 -15.86 -3.41
C PRO A 341 -23.14 -14.65 -3.09
N LEU A 342 -21.81 -14.72 -3.29
CA LEU A 342 -20.91 -13.59 -3.03
C LEU A 342 -21.17 -12.43 -3.98
N LEU A 343 -21.25 -12.67 -5.29
CA LEU A 343 -21.52 -11.62 -6.28
C LEU A 343 -22.91 -11.02 -6.10
N ALA A 344 -23.91 -11.88 -5.84
CA ALA A 344 -25.26 -11.43 -5.55
C ALA A 344 -25.34 -10.59 -4.27
N TRP A 345 -24.60 -10.96 -3.22
CA TRP A 345 -24.48 -10.19 -1.99
C TRP A 345 -23.80 -8.83 -2.25
N VAL A 346 -22.68 -8.77 -2.96
CA VAL A 346 -22.03 -7.50 -3.34
C VAL A 346 -22.99 -6.63 -4.15
N ALA A 347 -23.75 -7.21 -5.10
CA ALA A 347 -24.73 -6.47 -5.90
C ALA A 347 -25.86 -5.86 -5.03
N ARG A 348 -26.35 -6.58 -4.01
CA ARG A 348 -27.35 -6.05 -3.05
C ARG A 348 -26.80 -4.86 -2.27
N ILE A 349 -25.56 -4.97 -1.76
CA ILE A 349 -24.92 -3.84 -1.04
C ILE A 349 -24.71 -2.65 -1.97
N LEU A 350 -24.25 -2.85 -3.21
CA LEU A 350 -24.12 -1.78 -4.20
C LEU A 350 -25.45 -1.10 -4.52
N LYS A 351 -26.53 -1.86 -4.60
CA LYS A 351 -27.89 -1.30 -4.77
C LYS A 351 -28.29 -0.41 -3.60
N ARG A 352 -27.96 -0.81 -2.34
CA ARG A 352 -28.20 0.06 -1.16
C ARG A 352 -27.36 1.34 -1.24
N VAL A 353 -26.10 1.25 -1.63
CA VAL A 353 -25.25 2.44 -1.86
C VAL A 353 -25.88 3.36 -2.91
N GLY A 354 -26.35 2.80 -4.03
CA GLY A 354 -27.00 3.58 -5.10
C GLY A 354 -28.28 4.28 -4.62
N VAL A 355 -29.12 3.60 -3.84
CA VAL A 355 -30.35 4.19 -3.26
C VAL A 355 -30.00 5.24 -2.21
N GLY A 356 -29.07 4.94 -1.30
CA GLY A 356 -28.68 5.85 -0.22
C GLY A 356 -27.96 7.11 -0.72
N SER A 357 -27.30 7.04 -1.86
CA SER A 357 -26.60 8.17 -2.49
C SER A 357 -27.45 8.96 -3.48
N ALA A 358 -28.70 8.55 -3.75
CA ALA A 358 -29.53 9.15 -4.81
C ALA A 358 -29.77 10.68 -4.67
N HIS A 359 -29.64 11.22 -3.46
CA HIS A 359 -29.82 12.65 -3.18
C HIS A 359 -28.52 13.45 -3.20
N THR A 360 -27.38 12.82 -3.47
CA THR A 360 -26.09 13.53 -3.60
C THR A 360 -25.98 14.16 -4.97
N ASP A 361 -25.43 15.37 -5.04
CA ASP A 361 -25.14 16.06 -6.30
C ASP A 361 -23.72 15.69 -6.81
N ASP A 362 -23.50 14.37 -7.03
CA ASP A 362 -22.23 13.83 -7.53
C ASP A 362 -22.49 12.83 -8.68
N PRO A 363 -22.58 13.32 -9.92
CA PRO A 363 -22.85 12.48 -11.09
C PRO A 363 -21.76 11.40 -11.33
N LEU A 364 -20.49 11.71 -11.00
CA LEU A 364 -19.39 10.75 -11.15
C LEU A 364 -19.54 9.57 -10.19
N MET A 365 -19.94 9.85 -8.96
CA MET A 365 -20.23 8.82 -7.96
C MET A 365 -21.36 7.90 -8.45
N HIS A 366 -22.47 8.48 -8.93
CA HIS A 366 -23.63 7.70 -9.40
C HIS A 366 -23.25 6.80 -10.58
N GLU A 367 -22.52 7.34 -11.56
CA GLU A 367 -22.07 6.55 -12.70
C GLU A 367 -21.05 5.47 -12.28
N ALA A 368 -20.15 5.76 -11.34
CA ALA A 368 -19.20 4.78 -10.79
C ALA A 368 -19.92 3.61 -10.11
N VAL A 369 -20.92 3.89 -9.28
CA VAL A 369 -21.74 2.86 -8.62
C VAL A 369 -22.51 2.04 -9.64
N PHE A 370 -23.13 2.69 -10.63
CA PHE A 370 -23.86 2.02 -11.70
C PHE A 370 -22.95 1.11 -12.56
N ARG A 371 -21.77 1.59 -12.96
CA ARG A 371 -20.79 0.81 -13.71
C ARG A 371 -20.29 -0.39 -12.90
N MET A 372 -20.00 -0.19 -11.64
CA MET A 372 -19.59 -1.28 -10.75
C MET A 372 -20.71 -2.33 -10.61
N TYR A 373 -21.93 -1.90 -10.37
CA TYR A 373 -23.10 -2.78 -10.30
C TYR A 373 -23.29 -3.58 -11.61
N THR A 374 -23.15 -2.93 -12.76
CA THR A 374 -23.26 -3.58 -14.06
C THR A 374 -22.13 -4.59 -14.29
N LEU A 375 -20.90 -4.26 -13.86
CA LEU A 375 -19.74 -5.15 -13.93
C LEU A 375 -19.96 -6.41 -13.10
N ILE A 376 -20.42 -6.26 -11.84
CA ILE A 376 -20.70 -7.38 -10.93
C ILE A 376 -21.79 -8.30 -11.50
N ASN A 377 -22.90 -7.74 -11.99
CA ASN A 377 -23.97 -8.54 -12.60
C ASN A 377 -23.51 -9.25 -13.89
N ARG A 378 -22.69 -8.58 -14.72
CA ARG A 378 -22.11 -9.22 -15.90
C ARG A 378 -21.21 -10.39 -15.53
N LEU A 379 -20.40 -10.21 -14.49
CA LEU A 379 -19.54 -11.29 -13.97
C LEU A 379 -20.37 -12.47 -13.46
N ASP A 380 -21.42 -12.19 -12.68
CA ASP A 380 -22.35 -13.19 -12.18
C ASP A 380 -23.05 -13.97 -13.33
N THR A 381 -23.49 -13.25 -14.35
CA THR A 381 -24.10 -13.87 -15.55
C THR A 381 -23.10 -14.75 -16.31
N ILE A 382 -21.88 -14.30 -16.52
CA ILE A 382 -20.82 -15.07 -17.20
C ILE A 382 -20.51 -16.35 -16.41
N MET A 383 -20.42 -16.25 -15.10
CA MET A 383 -20.17 -17.39 -14.23
C MET A 383 -21.35 -18.39 -14.22
N ALA A 384 -22.59 -17.88 -14.34
CA ALA A 384 -23.78 -18.71 -14.42
C ALA A 384 -23.96 -19.43 -15.79
N LEU A 385 -23.41 -18.86 -16.88
CA LEU A 385 -23.57 -19.37 -18.24
C LEU A 385 -22.48 -20.37 -18.68
N SER A 386 -21.49 -20.69 -17.83
CA SER A 386 -20.44 -21.67 -18.16
C SER A 386 -20.86 -23.11 -17.87
N PRO A 387 -21.63 -23.81 -18.76
CA PRO A 387 -21.74 -25.25 -18.73
C PRO A 387 -20.58 -25.81 -19.55
N LEU A 388 -19.40 -25.96 -18.97
CA LEU A 388 -18.46 -26.94 -19.51
C LEU A 388 -19.09 -28.30 -19.23
N SER A 389 -19.53 -28.94 -20.33
CA SER A 389 -20.09 -30.26 -20.35
C SER A 389 -19.31 -31.19 -19.41
N ALA A 390 -20.05 -31.77 -18.49
CA ALA A 390 -19.58 -32.65 -17.40
C ALA A 390 -18.78 -33.88 -17.83
N ASP A 391 -18.58 -34.12 -19.14
CA ASP A 391 -18.04 -35.36 -19.66
C ASP A 391 -16.51 -35.47 -19.69
N ASN A 392 -15.74 -34.42 -19.39
CA ASN A 392 -14.28 -34.47 -19.57
C ASN A 392 -13.40 -34.01 -18.39
N LEU A 393 -13.95 -33.79 -17.21
CA LEU A 393 -13.14 -33.45 -16.02
C LEU A 393 -13.57 -34.31 -14.81
N SER A 394 -13.00 -35.48 -14.75
CA SER A 394 -13.05 -36.32 -13.56
C SER A 394 -12.36 -35.62 -12.37
N GLY A 395 -13.17 -35.14 -11.44
CA GLY A 395 -12.74 -34.84 -10.09
C GLY A 395 -12.38 -33.39 -9.80
N GLN A 396 -13.29 -32.71 -9.13
CA GLN A 396 -13.19 -31.43 -8.45
C GLN A 396 -13.62 -30.21 -9.27
N GLY A 397 -14.78 -29.62 -8.94
CA GLY A 397 -15.09 -28.27 -9.24
C GLY A 397 -16.45 -27.92 -9.83
N VAL A 398 -17.46 -28.75 -9.71
CA VAL A 398 -18.83 -28.38 -10.13
C VAL A 398 -19.78 -28.53 -8.95
N ASP A 399 -20.65 -27.56 -8.70
CA ASP A 399 -21.68 -27.63 -7.65
C ASP A 399 -22.85 -28.56 -8.06
N ALA A 400 -23.77 -28.76 -7.13
CA ALA A 400 -24.95 -29.60 -7.37
C ALA A 400 -25.87 -29.09 -8.51
N THR A 401 -25.62 -27.89 -9.03
CA THR A 401 -26.36 -27.23 -10.13
C THR A 401 -25.59 -27.26 -11.46
N GLY A 402 -24.39 -27.88 -11.51
CA GLY A 402 -23.56 -27.95 -12.70
C GLY A 402 -22.71 -26.70 -12.96
N ARG A 403 -22.53 -25.82 -11.98
CA ARG A 403 -21.75 -24.61 -12.10
C ARG A 403 -20.29 -24.80 -11.66
N GLN A 404 -19.36 -24.19 -12.36
CA GLN A 404 -17.94 -24.28 -12.05
C GLN A 404 -17.61 -23.54 -10.74
N ILE A 405 -17.02 -24.22 -9.76
CA ILE A 405 -16.52 -23.63 -8.53
C ILE A 405 -15.16 -22.99 -8.83
N VAL A 406 -15.11 -21.68 -8.98
CA VAL A 406 -13.87 -20.90 -9.09
C VAL A 406 -13.52 -20.36 -7.70
N SER A 407 -12.27 -20.49 -7.25
CA SER A 407 -11.90 -19.97 -5.93
C SER A 407 -12.09 -18.44 -5.86
N ILE A 408 -12.48 -17.92 -4.68
CA ILE A 408 -12.70 -16.49 -4.46
C ILE A 408 -11.41 -15.67 -4.76
N ALA A 409 -10.23 -16.26 -4.57
CA ALA A 409 -8.95 -15.64 -4.93
C ALA A 409 -8.80 -15.43 -6.46
N ILE A 410 -9.30 -16.35 -7.27
CA ILE A 410 -9.33 -16.20 -8.74
C ILE A 410 -10.36 -15.13 -9.11
N LEU A 411 -11.52 -15.13 -8.47
CA LEU A 411 -12.54 -14.09 -8.68
C LEU A 411 -11.98 -12.69 -8.37
N GLN A 412 -11.24 -12.52 -7.29
CA GLN A 412 -10.58 -11.26 -6.94
C GLN A 412 -9.59 -10.81 -8.01
N LYS A 413 -8.79 -11.74 -8.56
CA LYS A 413 -7.88 -11.44 -9.68
C LYS A 413 -8.62 -11.04 -10.95
N LEU A 414 -9.68 -11.76 -11.30
CA LEU A 414 -10.52 -11.41 -12.46
C LEU A 414 -11.16 -10.03 -12.30
N MET A 415 -11.69 -9.73 -11.12
CA MET A 415 -12.21 -8.39 -10.82
C MET A 415 -11.14 -7.32 -10.96
N SER A 416 -9.94 -7.53 -10.41
CA SER A 416 -8.85 -6.57 -10.53
C SER A 416 -8.48 -6.30 -11.99
N GLN A 417 -8.43 -7.34 -12.83
CA GLN A 417 -8.16 -7.19 -14.27
C GLN A 417 -9.29 -6.43 -14.99
N LEU A 418 -10.55 -6.75 -14.71
CA LEU A 418 -11.69 -6.07 -15.31
C LEU A 418 -11.77 -4.60 -14.90
N LEU A 419 -11.47 -4.28 -13.64
CA LEU A 419 -11.42 -2.91 -13.14
C LEU A 419 -10.33 -2.07 -13.82
N GLN A 420 -9.18 -2.66 -14.15
CA GLN A 420 -8.10 -1.95 -14.86
C GLN A 420 -8.50 -1.56 -16.28
N THR A 421 -9.39 -2.31 -16.92
CA THR A 421 -9.83 -2.06 -18.30
C THR A 421 -11.15 -1.29 -18.38
N THR A 422 -11.83 -1.08 -17.26
CA THR A 422 -13.14 -0.41 -17.23
C THR A 422 -12.96 1.07 -16.88
N SER A 423 -13.54 1.94 -17.72
CA SER A 423 -13.55 3.38 -17.49
C SER A 423 -14.99 3.94 -17.50
N ILE A 424 -15.17 5.05 -16.82
CA ILE A 424 -16.40 5.84 -16.80
C ILE A 424 -16.23 6.91 -17.89
N PRO A 425 -17.04 6.90 -18.97
CA PRO A 425 -16.95 7.93 -19.99
C PRO A 425 -17.45 9.26 -19.46
N PHE A 426 -16.74 10.34 -19.76
CA PHE A 426 -17.27 11.69 -19.55
C PHE A 426 -18.17 12.06 -20.74
N HIS A 427 -19.36 12.56 -20.46
CA HIS A 427 -20.27 13.07 -21.45
C HIS A 427 -19.98 14.56 -21.65
N GLY A 428 -18.93 14.87 -22.45
CA GLY A 428 -18.59 16.24 -22.84
C GLY A 428 -19.19 16.61 -24.20
N GLU A 429 -19.33 17.91 -24.45
CA GLU A 429 -19.63 18.40 -25.82
C GLU A 429 -18.31 18.44 -26.59
N PRO A 430 -18.13 17.64 -27.65
CA PRO A 430 -16.90 17.63 -28.43
C PRO A 430 -16.56 19.05 -28.96
N ALA A 431 -15.26 19.37 -28.92
CA ALA A 431 -14.71 20.63 -29.41
C ALA A 431 -15.18 21.92 -28.69
N LYS A 432 -15.75 21.80 -27.47
CA LYS A 432 -16.04 22.97 -26.62
C LYS A 432 -15.09 23.02 -25.43
N GLY A 433 -14.48 24.18 -25.20
CA GLY A 433 -13.58 24.42 -24.07
C GLY A 433 -12.19 23.80 -24.24
N VAL A 434 -11.41 23.82 -23.17
CA VAL A 434 -10.07 23.23 -23.14
C VAL A 434 -10.17 21.71 -23.30
N GLN A 435 -9.36 21.15 -24.19
CA GLN A 435 -9.38 19.73 -24.50
C GLN A 435 -8.37 18.99 -23.58
N ILE A 436 -8.84 18.05 -22.77
CA ILE A 436 -7.99 17.16 -21.96
C ILE A 436 -8.16 15.75 -22.49
N MET A 437 -7.07 15.16 -23.00
CA MET A 437 -7.13 13.89 -23.72
C MET A 437 -5.86 13.07 -23.56
N GLY A 438 -5.96 11.76 -23.78
CA GLY A 438 -4.80 10.90 -23.94
C GLY A 438 -4.13 11.08 -25.28
N VAL A 439 -2.95 10.48 -25.46
CA VAL A 439 -2.18 10.57 -26.71
C VAL A 439 -2.95 9.97 -27.91
N LEU A 440 -3.68 8.87 -27.67
CA LEU A 440 -4.40 8.18 -28.76
C LEU A 440 -5.64 8.94 -29.23
N GLU A 441 -6.25 9.74 -28.36
CA GLU A 441 -7.45 10.53 -28.66
C GLU A 441 -7.13 11.80 -29.45
N THR A 442 -5.86 12.19 -29.59
CA THR A 442 -5.42 13.36 -30.37
C THR A 442 -5.47 13.13 -31.87
N ARG A 443 -5.77 11.91 -32.31
CA ARG A 443 -5.79 11.53 -33.72
C ARG A 443 -6.78 12.37 -34.54
N ASN A 444 -6.29 12.90 -35.64
CA ASN A 444 -7.05 13.75 -36.56
C ASN A 444 -7.62 15.06 -35.97
N LEU A 445 -6.98 15.55 -34.88
CA LEU A 445 -7.31 16.81 -34.24
C LEU A 445 -6.11 17.75 -34.27
N ASP A 446 -6.38 19.03 -34.54
CA ASP A 446 -5.37 20.10 -34.62
C ASP A 446 -5.56 21.11 -33.50
N PHE A 447 -4.45 21.58 -32.94
CA PHE A 447 -4.43 22.54 -31.87
C PHE A 447 -3.34 23.59 -32.10
N ASP A 448 -3.57 24.83 -31.66
CA ASP A 448 -2.55 25.89 -31.71
C ASP A 448 -1.61 25.79 -30.48
N HIS A 449 -2.19 25.44 -29.31
CA HIS A 449 -1.50 25.33 -28.05
C HIS A 449 -1.56 23.89 -27.54
N VAL A 450 -0.41 23.28 -27.38
CA VAL A 450 -0.27 21.89 -26.90
C VAL A 450 0.59 21.82 -25.67
N LEU A 451 0.05 21.26 -24.61
CA LEU A 451 0.79 20.86 -23.41
C LEU A 451 0.73 19.33 -23.26
N VAL A 452 1.88 18.67 -23.32
CA VAL A 452 1.96 17.22 -23.08
C VAL A 452 2.60 16.97 -21.73
N LEU A 453 1.91 16.24 -20.86
CA LEU A 453 2.36 15.88 -19.52
C LEU A 453 2.95 14.47 -19.51
N SER A 454 3.94 14.26 -18.66
CA SER A 454 4.62 12.96 -18.43
C SER A 454 5.22 12.36 -19.70
N CYS A 455 5.89 13.18 -20.51
CA CYS A 455 6.66 12.73 -21.68
C CYS A 455 7.92 11.95 -21.28
N ASN A 456 7.77 10.88 -20.53
CA ASN A 456 8.84 10.02 -20.08
C ASN A 456 8.97 8.78 -20.96
N GLU A 457 10.19 8.25 -21.04
CA GLU A 457 10.44 6.95 -21.67
C GLU A 457 9.64 5.86 -20.92
N GLY A 458 8.97 4.98 -21.65
CA GLY A 458 8.05 3.98 -21.11
C GLY A 458 6.61 4.45 -20.90
N LYS A 459 6.34 5.78 -20.87
CA LYS A 459 4.99 6.38 -20.90
C LYS A 459 4.65 6.91 -22.31
N LEU A 460 5.64 7.49 -22.98
CA LEU A 460 5.55 7.93 -24.40
C LEU A 460 6.87 7.59 -25.13
N PRO A 461 6.95 6.53 -25.92
CA PRO A 461 5.89 5.53 -26.17
C PRO A 461 5.57 4.71 -24.92
N LYS A 462 4.33 4.26 -24.80
CA LYS A 462 3.92 3.40 -23.68
C LYS A 462 4.70 2.09 -23.76
N GLY A 463 5.35 1.70 -22.65
CA GLY A 463 6.13 0.48 -22.57
C GLY A 463 5.30 -0.73 -22.97
N VAL A 464 5.73 -1.44 -23.98
CA VAL A 464 5.02 -2.59 -24.50
C VAL A 464 5.62 -3.85 -23.86
N ASN A 465 5.08 -4.26 -22.72
CA ASN A 465 5.27 -5.61 -22.23
C ASN A 465 4.31 -6.53 -22.98
N ASP A 466 4.75 -7.06 -24.12
CA ASP A 466 3.99 -8.06 -24.85
C ASP A 466 4.15 -9.42 -24.21
N ALA A 467 3.18 -9.78 -23.37
CA ALA A 467 2.99 -11.16 -22.93
C ALA A 467 2.38 -12.02 -24.06
N SER A 468 3.03 -12.02 -25.23
CA SER A 468 2.60 -12.79 -26.38
C SER A 468 3.20 -14.21 -26.34
N PHE A 469 2.40 -15.21 -26.73
CA PHE A 469 2.91 -16.56 -26.97
C PHE A 469 3.70 -16.67 -28.30
N ILE A 470 3.53 -15.71 -29.23
CA ILE A 470 4.23 -15.72 -30.51
C ILE A 470 5.52 -14.89 -30.39
N PRO A 471 6.71 -15.49 -30.52
CA PRO A 471 7.99 -14.77 -30.45
C PRO A 471 8.09 -13.67 -31.51
N HIS A 472 8.86 -12.61 -31.18
CA HIS A 472 9.07 -11.44 -32.04
C HIS A 472 9.56 -11.81 -33.45
N SER A 473 10.49 -12.76 -33.58
CA SER A 473 11.00 -13.23 -34.85
C SER A 473 9.92 -13.81 -35.77
N LEU A 474 9.00 -14.60 -35.22
CA LEU A 474 7.85 -15.12 -35.94
C LEU A 474 6.86 -14.02 -36.28
N ARG A 475 6.60 -13.11 -35.35
CA ARG A 475 5.75 -11.93 -35.64
C ARG A 475 6.28 -11.12 -36.83
N ALA A 476 7.59 -10.87 -36.85
CA ALA A 476 8.25 -10.16 -37.94
C ALA A 476 8.21 -10.94 -39.25
N ALA A 477 8.49 -12.27 -39.22
CA ALA A 477 8.50 -13.12 -40.41
C ALA A 477 7.10 -13.26 -41.08
N TYR A 478 6.04 -13.32 -40.27
CA TYR A 478 4.65 -13.42 -40.73
C TYR A 478 3.92 -12.07 -40.86
N GLU A 479 4.67 -10.98 -40.64
CA GLU A 479 4.15 -9.60 -40.69
C GLU A 479 2.95 -9.37 -39.73
N LEU A 480 3.00 -9.99 -38.55
CA LEU A 480 2.09 -9.68 -37.47
C LEU A 480 2.51 -8.38 -36.78
N THR A 481 1.67 -7.86 -35.89
CA THR A 481 1.99 -6.64 -35.15
C THR A 481 3.20 -6.82 -34.24
N THR A 482 4.26 -6.03 -34.45
CA THR A 482 5.50 -6.04 -33.64
C THR A 482 5.57 -4.83 -32.72
N VAL A 483 6.55 -4.83 -31.80
CA VAL A 483 6.82 -3.68 -30.90
C VAL A 483 7.18 -2.44 -31.71
N GLU A 484 7.96 -2.59 -32.81
CA GLU A 484 8.36 -1.49 -33.68
C GLU A 484 7.15 -0.86 -34.39
N ASN A 485 6.12 -1.66 -34.71
CA ASN A 485 4.89 -1.15 -35.27
C ASN A 485 4.16 -0.25 -34.26
N LYS A 486 4.11 -0.67 -33.00
CA LYS A 486 3.49 0.11 -31.92
C LYS A 486 4.26 1.41 -31.67
N VAL A 487 5.59 1.35 -31.64
CA VAL A 487 6.44 2.55 -31.48
C VAL A 487 6.21 3.53 -32.65
N ALA A 488 6.14 3.05 -33.88
CA ALA A 488 5.88 3.89 -35.06
C ALA A 488 4.48 4.56 -35.02
N ILE A 489 3.48 3.89 -34.45
CA ILE A 489 2.15 4.48 -34.22
C ILE A 489 2.25 5.65 -33.22
N TYR A 490 2.93 5.46 -32.09
CA TYR A 490 3.12 6.53 -31.10
C TYR A 490 3.95 7.68 -31.66
N ALA A 491 4.99 7.39 -32.46
CA ALA A 491 5.76 8.41 -33.16
C ALA A 491 4.87 9.25 -34.08
N TYR A 492 4.04 8.60 -34.90
CA TYR A 492 3.10 9.31 -35.76
C TYR A 492 2.14 10.22 -34.97
N TYR A 493 1.52 9.72 -33.88
CA TYR A 493 0.61 10.55 -33.09
C TYR A 493 1.32 11.72 -32.42
N PHE A 494 2.54 11.53 -31.95
CA PHE A 494 3.33 12.60 -31.37
C PHE A 494 3.65 13.70 -32.39
N TYR A 495 4.17 13.33 -33.57
CA TYR A 495 4.50 14.32 -34.62
C TYR A 495 3.25 14.91 -35.24
N SER A 496 2.20 14.16 -35.46
CA SER A 496 0.91 14.65 -35.99
C SER A 496 0.27 15.67 -35.04
N LEU A 497 0.31 15.44 -33.74
CA LEU A 497 -0.16 16.40 -32.74
C LEU A 497 0.61 17.73 -32.79
N LEU A 498 1.90 17.68 -33.06
CA LEU A 498 2.78 18.86 -33.07
C LEU A 498 2.83 19.56 -34.44
N GLN A 499 2.44 18.89 -35.53
CA GLN A 499 2.69 19.40 -36.87
C GLN A 499 2.03 20.77 -37.13
N ARG A 500 0.82 21.03 -36.68
CA ARG A 500 0.09 22.31 -36.87
C ARG A 500 0.12 23.22 -35.61
N ALA A 501 0.59 22.74 -34.46
CA ALA A 501 0.75 23.55 -33.26
C ALA A 501 1.86 24.60 -33.44
N SER A 502 1.63 25.81 -32.94
CA SER A 502 2.63 26.89 -32.90
C SER A 502 3.32 27.05 -31.58
N ASP A 503 2.66 26.68 -30.49
CA ASP A 503 3.07 26.83 -29.10
C ASP A 503 2.98 25.46 -28.42
N ILE A 504 4.14 24.86 -28.19
CA ILE A 504 4.29 23.47 -27.71
C ILE A 504 5.03 23.47 -26.39
N THR A 505 4.47 22.78 -25.40
CA THR A 505 5.10 22.57 -24.10
C THR A 505 5.13 21.07 -23.79
N LEU A 506 6.32 20.52 -23.59
CA LEU A 506 6.54 19.11 -23.28
C LEU A 506 7.13 19.01 -21.88
N THR A 507 6.44 18.31 -20.98
CA THR A 507 6.92 18.14 -19.59
C THR A 507 7.30 16.69 -19.32
N TYR A 508 8.31 16.48 -18.51
CA TYR A 508 8.73 15.15 -18.10
C TYR A 508 9.21 15.13 -16.64
N ASN A 509 9.11 13.96 -15.99
CA ASN A 509 9.60 13.73 -14.65
C ASN A 509 11.10 13.37 -14.72
N ASN A 510 11.95 14.06 -13.95
CA ASN A 510 13.39 13.81 -13.86
C ASN A 510 13.81 13.11 -12.55
N ALA A 511 12.89 12.82 -11.64
CA ALA A 511 13.20 12.06 -10.44
C ALA A 511 13.29 10.56 -10.73
N THR A 512 14.13 9.87 -9.95
CA THR A 512 14.18 8.41 -9.94
C THR A 512 13.23 7.90 -8.86
N ASP A 513 12.25 7.08 -9.24
CA ASP A 513 11.33 6.43 -8.32
C ASP A 513 11.32 4.92 -8.58
N ASP A 514 11.32 4.10 -7.52
CA ASP A 514 11.29 2.62 -7.56
C ASP A 514 12.19 1.95 -8.63
N GLY A 515 13.41 2.47 -8.83
CA GLY A 515 14.37 1.90 -9.76
C GLY A 515 14.12 2.25 -11.23
N GLN A 516 13.10 3.03 -11.57
CA GLN A 516 12.92 3.63 -12.89
C GLN A 516 13.61 4.98 -12.93
N LYS A 517 14.53 5.15 -13.87
CA LYS A 517 15.17 6.43 -14.15
C LYS A 517 14.14 7.36 -14.78
N GLY A 518 14.00 8.59 -14.27
CA GLY A 518 13.19 9.64 -14.86
C GLY A 518 13.79 10.14 -16.19
N GLU A 519 13.73 9.33 -17.23
CA GLU A 519 14.32 9.67 -18.54
C GLU A 519 13.28 10.36 -19.43
N MET A 520 13.77 11.37 -20.19
CA MET A 520 12.99 12.05 -21.21
C MET A 520 12.61 11.08 -22.32
N SER A 521 11.38 11.18 -22.86
CA SER A 521 10.94 10.39 -24.00
C SER A 521 11.89 10.50 -25.18
N ARG A 522 12.16 9.38 -25.87
CA ARG A 522 12.96 9.34 -27.10
C ARG A 522 12.45 10.31 -28.16
N PHE A 523 11.15 10.54 -28.27
CA PHE A 523 10.56 11.48 -29.22
C PHE A 523 10.89 12.94 -28.88
N MET A 524 10.96 13.29 -27.61
CA MET A 524 11.44 14.61 -27.18
C MET A 524 12.93 14.80 -27.54
N LEU A 525 13.75 13.79 -27.30
CA LEU A 525 15.18 13.81 -27.65
C LEU A 525 15.37 13.92 -29.15
N GLN A 526 14.63 13.16 -29.93
CA GLN A 526 14.67 13.16 -31.39
C GLN A 526 14.30 14.55 -31.95
N LEU A 527 13.18 15.14 -31.51
CA LEU A 527 12.78 16.49 -31.90
C LEU A 527 13.85 17.55 -31.54
N MET A 528 14.57 17.36 -30.43
CA MET A 528 15.62 18.26 -29.98
C MET A 528 16.88 18.14 -30.86
N VAL A 529 17.28 16.94 -31.23
CA VAL A 529 18.45 16.67 -32.10
C VAL A 529 18.21 17.14 -33.53
N GLU A 530 17.00 16.88 -34.02
CA GLU A 530 16.62 17.20 -35.41
C GLU A 530 16.26 18.68 -35.63
N ASN A 531 16.22 19.48 -34.57
CA ASN A 531 15.77 20.89 -34.66
C ASN A 531 16.61 21.74 -35.63
N GLU A 532 17.95 21.55 -35.72
CA GLU A 532 18.88 22.31 -36.57
C GLU A 532 18.65 23.83 -36.53
N GLY A 533 18.12 24.39 -35.41
CA GLY A 533 17.80 25.82 -35.30
C GLY A 533 16.46 26.27 -35.90
N ARG A 534 15.63 25.36 -36.38
CA ARG A 534 14.31 25.69 -37.00
C ARG A 534 13.33 26.26 -35.98
N HIS A 535 13.23 25.62 -34.82
CA HIS A 535 12.30 25.99 -33.76
C HIS A 535 13.01 26.77 -32.63
N LEU A 536 12.25 27.62 -31.94
CA LEU A 536 12.71 28.25 -30.72
C LEU A 536 12.58 27.23 -29.56
N LEU A 537 13.71 26.66 -29.15
CA LEU A 537 13.75 25.71 -28.03
C LEU A 537 14.07 26.39 -26.71
N ARG A 538 13.20 26.23 -25.73
CA ARG A 538 13.41 26.70 -24.36
C ARG A 538 13.50 25.50 -23.43
N ARG A 539 14.49 25.49 -22.53
CA ARG A 539 14.63 24.47 -21.46
C ARG A 539 14.35 25.12 -20.12
N LEU A 540 13.38 24.61 -19.40
CA LEU A 540 12.95 25.11 -18.10
C LEU A 540 12.94 23.97 -17.08
N THR A 541 13.07 24.32 -15.81
CA THR A 541 12.96 23.36 -14.71
C THR A 541 11.92 23.90 -13.72
N LEU A 542 10.92 23.10 -13.40
CA LEU A 542 9.98 23.38 -12.33
C LEU A 542 10.57 22.92 -11.00
N GLN A 543 10.51 23.80 -10.03
CA GLN A 543 10.86 23.48 -8.64
C GLN A 543 9.65 23.75 -7.76
N SER A 544 9.55 23.03 -6.63
CA SER A 544 8.40 23.14 -5.72
C SER A 544 8.28 24.52 -5.05
N GLY A 545 9.26 25.39 -5.21
CA GLY A 545 9.27 26.73 -4.63
C GLY A 545 9.38 26.79 -3.10
N GLN A 546 9.38 25.63 -2.44
CA GLN A 546 9.67 25.58 -1.02
C GLN A 546 11.19 25.52 -0.85
N SER A 547 11.82 26.67 -0.57
CA SER A 547 13.05 26.64 0.21
C SER A 547 12.70 25.86 1.49
N ALA A 548 13.51 24.86 1.84
CA ALA A 548 13.43 24.26 3.15
C ALA A 548 13.54 25.42 4.16
N SER A 549 12.41 25.86 4.72
CA SER A 549 12.44 26.72 5.88
C SER A 549 13.19 25.91 6.93
N LEU A 550 14.25 26.47 7.49
CA LEU A 550 14.84 25.95 8.71
C LEU A 550 13.70 25.84 9.71
N ILE A 551 13.21 24.62 9.92
CA ILE A 551 12.18 24.37 10.90
C ILE A 551 12.86 24.56 12.24
N LEU A 552 12.58 25.69 12.86
CA LEU A 552 13.00 25.96 14.22
C LEU A 552 12.26 24.94 15.09
N ARG A 553 13.01 24.09 15.79
CA ARG A 553 12.44 23.15 16.77
C ARG A 553 11.60 23.95 17.75
N ASN A 554 10.33 23.59 17.87
CA ASN A 554 9.37 24.31 18.70
C ASN A 554 9.78 24.26 20.16
N ARG A 555 9.95 25.39 20.77
CA ARG A 555 10.05 25.58 22.21
C ARG A 555 8.65 25.88 22.72
N ILE A 556 8.18 25.15 23.72
CA ILE A 556 6.86 25.33 24.31
C ILE A 556 7.01 26.01 25.66
N GLU A 557 6.56 27.27 25.75
CA GLU A 557 6.50 28.02 27.00
C GLU A 557 5.39 27.45 27.90
N LYS A 558 5.63 27.43 29.21
CA LYS A 558 4.63 26.98 30.18
C LYS A 558 3.69 28.14 30.55
N ASP A 559 2.86 28.53 29.56
CA ASP A 559 1.80 29.51 29.74
C ASP A 559 0.73 29.05 30.74
N ALA A 560 -0.28 29.88 31.02
CA ALA A 560 -1.34 29.57 31.96
C ALA A 560 -2.11 28.27 31.59
N VAL A 561 -2.27 27.98 30.30
CA VAL A 561 -2.97 26.77 29.82
C VAL A 561 -2.12 25.52 30.06
N VAL A 562 -0.84 25.57 29.71
CA VAL A 562 0.12 24.47 29.95
C VAL A 562 0.28 24.20 31.44
N GLN A 563 0.40 25.29 32.24
CA GLN A 563 0.52 25.18 33.70
C GLN A 563 -0.73 24.58 34.35
N GLN A 564 -1.92 24.96 33.88
CA GLN A 564 -3.18 24.37 34.35
C GLN A 564 -3.23 22.87 34.07
N ARG A 565 -2.78 22.44 32.86
CA ARG A 565 -2.73 21.00 32.50
C ARG A 565 -1.69 20.25 33.35
N LEU A 566 -0.49 20.83 33.56
CA LEU A 566 0.52 20.24 34.43
C LEU A 566 -0.02 20.06 35.86
N ASN A 567 -0.65 21.08 36.43
CA ASN A 567 -1.21 21.04 37.78
C ASN A 567 -2.42 20.09 37.90
N SER A 568 -3.03 19.69 36.78
CA SER A 568 -4.07 18.69 36.77
C SER A 568 -3.54 17.25 36.79
N LEU A 569 -2.23 17.04 36.68
CA LEU A 569 -1.63 15.71 36.81
C LEU A 569 -1.66 15.27 38.27
N LEU A 570 -2.38 14.21 38.53
CA LEU A 570 -2.50 13.64 39.90
C LEU A 570 -1.39 12.64 40.22
N ARG A 571 -0.85 11.99 39.18
CA ARG A 571 0.13 10.90 39.30
C ARG A 571 1.19 10.98 38.20
N LEU A 572 2.42 10.59 38.54
CA LEU A 572 3.48 10.36 37.56
C LEU A 572 4.12 8.98 37.77
N SER A 573 4.23 8.24 36.64
CA SER A 573 4.95 6.97 36.61
C SER A 573 6.43 7.16 36.29
N PRO A 574 7.30 6.19 36.62
CA PRO A 574 8.71 6.21 36.22
C PRO A 574 8.91 6.40 34.74
N THR A 575 8.03 5.81 33.90
CA THR A 575 8.06 5.95 32.46
C THR A 575 7.79 7.40 32.01
N ALA A 576 6.88 8.12 32.68
CA ALA A 576 6.60 9.53 32.37
C ALA A 576 7.80 10.40 32.75
N ILE A 577 8.43 10.15 33.93
CA ILE A 577 9.64 10.86 34.39
C ILE A 577 10.80 10.61 33.42
N TYR A 578 10.98 9.38 32.98
CA TYR A 578 11.99 9.02 31.99
C TYR A 578 11.78 9.71 30.63
N ARG A 579 10.51 9.82 30.16
CA ARG A 579 10.22 10.57 28.93
C ARG A 579 10.69 12.02 28.99
N TYR A 580 10.59 12.64 30.16
CA TYR A 580 11.12 14.00 30.33
C TYR A 580 12.65 14.02 30.21
N LEU A 581 13.35 13.11 30.87
CA LEU A 581 14.81 12.95 30.75
C LEU A 581 15.26 12.64 29.32
N HIS A 582 14.47 11.86 28.59
CA HIS A 582 14.74 11.54 27.20
C HIS A 582 14.51 12.75 26.26
N CYS A 583 13.38 13.43 26.39
CA CYS A 583 13.04 14.64 25.66
C CYS A 583 11.89 15.39 26.35
N PRO A 584 12.10 16.63 26.87
CA PRO A 584 11.03 17.42 27.48
C PRO A 584 9.81 17.63 26.59
N LEU A 585 9.99 17.81 25.25
CA LEU A 585 8.87 17.92 24.31
C LEU A 585 8.10 16.59 24.16
N GLN A 586 8.76 15.44 24.21
CA GLN A 586 8.09 14.14 24.18
C GLN A 586 7.20 13.96 25.41
N PHE A 587 7.68 14.36 26.59
CA PHE A 587 6.89 14.38 27.82
C PHE A 587 5.68 15.31 27.66
N TYR A 588 5.85 16.50 27.12
CA TYR A 588 4.78 17.47 26.88
C TYR A 588 3.68 16.87 25.99
N TYR A 589 4.03 16.36 24.82
CA TYR A 589 3.04 15.81 23.90
C TYR A 589 2.33 14.59 24.47
N HIS A 590 3.09 13.63 25.01
CA HIS A 590 2.52 12.39 25.51
C HIS A 590 1.75 12.57 26.82
N THR A 591 2.38 13.22 27.83
CA THR A 591 1.86 13.22 29.21
C THR A 591 0.95 14.42 29.48
N VAL A 592 1.33 15.62 29.01
CA VAL A 592 0.56 16.85 29.25
C VAL A 592 -0.58 17.01 28.24
N CYS A 593 -0.30 16.77 26.95
CA CYS A 593 -1.30 16.88 25.88
C CYS A 593 -2.10 15.59 25.66
N LYS A 594 -1.67 14.46 26.23
CA LYS A 594 -2.29 13.13 26.04
C LYS A 594 -2.43 12.72 24.57
N LEU A 595 -1.44 13.08 23.75
CA LEU A 595 -1.35 12.62 22.37
C LEU A 595 -0.71 11.23 22.39
N TYR A 596 -1.49 10.22 22.05
CA TYR A 596 -1.01 8.85 21.93
C TYR A 596 -0.88 8.47 20.47
N GLU A 597 0.05 7.57 20.17
CA GLU A 597 0.10 6.90 18.88
C GLU A 597 -1.14 6.02 18.72
N ASP A 598 -1.68 5.96 17.50
CA ASP A 598 -2.63 4.91 17.17
C ASP A 598 -1.89 3.57 17.29
N ASP A 599 -2.39 2.69 18.14
CA ASP A 599 -1.90 1.31 18.20
C ASP A 599 -2.02 0.72 16.77
N ASN A 600 -0.90 0.44 16.12
CA ASN A 600 -0.87 -0.35 14.91
C ASN A 600 -1.25 -1.78 15.30
N ASP A 601 -2.56 -2.02 15.43
CA ASP A 601 -3.13 -3.32 15.76
C ASP A 601 -3.07 -4.27 14.54
N ASP A 602 -1.87 -4.45 13.97
CA ASP A 602 -1.66 -5.52 13.02
C ASP A 602 -1.44 -6.81 13.82
N GLU A 603 -2.52 -7.58 14.01
CA GLU A 603 -2.51 -8.86 14.73
C GLU A 603 -1.53 -9.88 14.13
N ASN A 604 -0.96 -9.60 12.96
CA ASN A 604 0.03 -10.44 12.32
C ASN A 604 1.46 -10.15 12.82
N GLU A 605 1.70 -8.97 13.42
CA GLU A 605 3.01 -8.57 13.92
C GLU A 605 3.00 -8.55 15.47
N ILE A 606 3.95 -9.25 16.06
CA ILE A 606 4.24 -9.16 17.49
C ILE A 606 5.45 -8.25 17.64
N ASP A 607 5.22 -7.00 18.00
CA ASP A 607 6.28 -6.07 18.33
C ASP A 607 6.93 -6.39 19.70
N ASN A 608 8.02 -5.70 20.02
CA ASN A 608 8.75 -5.94 21.26
C ASN A 608 7.90 -5.65 22.51
N MET A 609 6.98 -4.69 22.43
CA MET A 609 6.09 -4.33 23.54
C MET A 609 5.04 -5.42 23.78
N THR A 610 4.37 -5.85 22.70
CA THR A 610 3.38 -6.95 22.76
C THR A 610 4.03 -8.25 23.23
N PHE A 611 5.24 -8.56 22.76
CA PHE A 611 6.02 -9.71 23.22
C PHE A 611 6.28 -9.63 24.73
N GLY A 612 6.71 -8.46 25.24
CA GLY A 612 6.91 -8.21 26.67
C GLY A 612 5.62 -8.41 27.46
N ASN A 613 4.51 -7.83 27.00
CA ASN A 613 3.19 -7.93 27.66
C ASN A 613 2.69 -9.38 27.75
N ILE A 614 2.89 -10.19 26.69
CA ILE A 614 2.53 -11.63 26.72
C ILE A 614 3.42 -12.38 27.72
N PHE A 615 4.73 -12.08 27.75
CA PHE A 615 5.64 -12.70 28.68
C PHE A 615 5.28 -12.37 30.14
N HIS A 616 5.06 -11.08 30.49
CA HIS A 616 4.66 -10.62 31.81
C HIS A 616 3.36 -11.30 32.27
N ARG A 617 2.36 -11.34 31.40
CA ARG A 617 1.09 -12.00 31.67
C ARG A 617 1.24 -13.50 31.90
N THR A 618 2.08 -14.15 31.09
CA THR A 618 2.38 -15.58 31.30
C THR A 618 3.04 -15.83 32.67
N ALA A 619 4.03 -15.01 33.01
CA ALA A 619 4.70 -15.10 34.32
C ALA A 619 3.72 -14.86 35.48
N GLU A 620 2.87 -13.85 35.36
CA GLU A 620 1.81 -13.55 36.35
C GLU A 620 0.87 -14.75 36.54
N LEU A 621 0.36 -15.36 35.47
CA LEU A 621 -0.54 -16.51 35.52
C LEU A 621 0.13 -17.70 36.22
N ILE A 622 1.40 -17.97 35.91
CA ILE A 622 2.17 -19.05 36.51
C ILE A 622 2.34 -18.81 38.04
N TYR A 623 2.81 -17.61 38.43
CA TYR A 623 3.07 -17.35 39.84
C TYR A 623 1.78 -17.19 40.67
N ARG A 624 0.68 -16.73 40.07
CA ARG A 624 -0.65 -16.79 40.70
C ARG A 624 -1.07 -18.24 41.01
N SER A 625 -0.78 -19.17 40.09
CA SER A 625 -1.08 -20.60 40.29
C SER A 625 -0.24 -21.23 41.40
N LEU A 626 1.03 -20.77 41.59
CA LEU A 626 1.94 -21.25 42.64
C LEU A 626 1.66 -20.62 44.00
N SER A 627 1.29 -19.31 44.03
CA SER A 627 1.13 -18.57 45.28
C SER A 627 -0.17 -18.87 46.04
N GLN A 628 -1.25 -19.29 45.38
CA GLN A 628 -2.62 -19.60 45.86
C GLN A 628 -3.15 -18.78 47.07
N ASN A 629 -2.29 -18.36 48.00
CA ASN A 629 -2.56 -17.47 49.14
C ASN A 629 -1.35 -16.57 49.41
N THR A 630 -1.59 -15.34 49.89
CA THR A 630 -0.58 -14.41 50.41
C THR A 630 0.23 -15.09 51.48
N ASP A 631 1.56 -14.96 51.48
CA ASP A 631 2.53 -15.56 52.42
C ASP A 631 2.85 -17.07 52.26
N ARG A 632 2.34 -17.74 51.23
CA ARG A 632 2.77 -19.13 50.96
C ARG A 632 4.23 -19.15 50.51
N ILE A 633 5.06 -19.99 51.15
CA ILE A 633 6.45 -20.20 50.74
C ILE A 633 6.47 -21.14 49.52
N ILE A 634 7.07 -20.68 48.44
CA ILE A 634 7.27 -21.44 47.21
C ILE A 634 8.64 -22.12 47.28
N THR A 635 8.66 -23.43 47.05
CA THR A 635 9.87 -24.25 47.14
C THR A 635 10.43 -24.59 45.75
N ALA A 636 11.71 -24.91 45.70
CA ALA A 636 12.36 -25.32 44.44
C ALA A 636 11.70 -26.55 43.77
N ASP A 637 11.20 -27.48 44.58
CA ASP A 637 10.54 -28.71 44.09
C ASP A 637 9.17 -28.41 43.43
N GLU A 638 8.43 -27.40 43.91
CA GLU A 638 7.17 -26.98 43.32
C GLU A 638 7.40 -26.32 41.96
N ILE A 639 8.41 -25.45 41.88
CA ILE A 639 8.82 -24.82 40.62
C ILE A 639 9.30 -25.89 39.64
N LYS A 640 10.06 -26.89 40.10
CA LYS A 640 10.57 -27.98 39.26
C LYS A 640 9.45 -28.85 38.68
N ARG A 641 8.41 -29.17 39.43
CA ARG A 641 7.25 -29.91 38.92
C ARG A 641 6.57 -29.16 37.76
N LEU A 642 6.45 -27.85 37.85
CA LEU A 642 5.88 -27.04 36.80
C LEU A 642 6.83 -26.93 35.59
N TYR A 643 8.14 -26.77 35.87
CA TYR A 643 9.17 -26.73 34.83
C TYR A 643 9.19 -28.01 33.97
N ASP A 644 8.95 -29.16 34.57
CA ASP A 644 8.91 -30.46 33.89
C ASP A 644 7.58 -30.71 33.17
N ASN A 645 6.54 -29.91 33.43
CA ASN A 645 5.21 -30.02 32.77
C ASN A 645 5.07 -29.02 31.60
N SER A 646 5.54 -29.44 30.43
CA SER A 646 5.48 -28.59 29.23
C SER A 646 4.06 -28.20 28.79
N ASP A 647 3.09 -29.10 28.99
CA ASP A 647 1.70 -28.84 28.53
C ASP A 647 1.05 -27.75 29.37
N ALA A 648 1.25 -27.76 30.68
CA ALA A 648 0.78 -26.71 31.58
C ALA A 648 1.42 -25.35 31.25
N LEU A 649 2.71 -25.32 30.90
CA LEU A 649 3.39 -24.07 30.50
C LEU A 649 2.81 -23.52 29.19
N TYR A 650 2.54 -24.35 28.22
CA TYR A 650 1.90 -23.92 26.96
C TYR A 650 0.46 -23.44 27.21
N GLU A 651 -0.30 -24.03 28.13
CA GLU A 651 -1.63 -23.55 28.49
C GLU A 651 -1.61 -22.12 29.06
N PHE A 652 -0.67 -21.82 29.95
CA PHE A 652 -0.49 -20.45 30.47
C PHE A 652 -0.09 -19.47 29.36
N ILE A 653 0.79 -19.89 28.45
CA ILE A 653 1.22 -19.07 27.31
C ILE A 653 0.03 -18.80 26.38
N ASP A 654 -0.74 -19.81 26.02
CA ASP A 654 -1.90 -19.70 25.14
C ASP A 654 -2.99 -18.79 25.75
N ASN A 655 -3.18 -18.85 27.07
CA ASN A 655 -4.05 -17.93 27.80
C ASN A 655 -3.54 -16.48 27.73
N ALA A 656 -2.24 -16.26 27.88
CA ALA A 656 -1.64 -14.94 27.77
C ALA A 656 -1.73 -14.37 26.33
N PHE A 657 -1.51 -15.22 25.32
CA PHE A 657 -1.72 -14.84 23.91
C PHE A 657 -3.17 -14.46 23.66
N ARG A 658 -4.12 -15.25 24.16
CA ARG A 658 -5.55 -14.96 24.04
C ARG A 658 -5.88 -13.59 24.60
N GLU A 659 -5.39 -13.25 25.79
CA GLU A 659 -5.72 -12.01 26.50
C GLU A 659 -4.96 -10.79 25.95
N LYS A 660 -3.67 -10.92 25.63
CA LYS A 660 -2.80 -9.77 25.28
C LYS A 660 -2.66 -9.53 23.79
N LEU A 661 -2.62 -10.58 22.97
CA LEU A 661 -2.53 -10.43 21.50
C LEU A 661 -3.91 -10.43 20.85
N PHE A 662 -4.70 -11.47 21.12
CA PHE A 662 -6.02 -11.59 20.51
C PHE A 662 -7.10 -10.77 21.24
N LYS A 663 -6.85 -10.33 22.48
CA LYS A 663 -7.73 -9.53 23.32
C LYS A 663 -9.16 -10.10 23.41
N VAL A 664 -9.26 -11.43 23.55
CA VAL A 664 -10.50 -12.20 23.69
C VAL A 664 -10.63 -12.74 25.09
N ASP A 665 -11.74 -12.39 25.77
CA ASP A 665 -12.00 -12.84 27.15
C ASP A 665 -12.63 -14.22 27.25
N ASP A 666 -13.15 -14.79 26.11
CA ASP A 666 -13.81 -16.10 26.11
C ASP A 666 -12.78 -17.23 26.29
N PRO A 667 -12.84 -17.98 27.42
CA PRO A 667 -11.90 -19.08 27.68
C PRO A 667 -11.94 -20.22 26.65
N ARG A 668 -13.03 -20.33 25.86
CA ARG A 668 -13.21 -21.38 24.85
C ARG A 668 -12.56 -21.01 23.52
N PHE A 669 -12.11 -19.77 23.37
CA PHE A 669 -11.40 -19.35 22.17
C PHE A 669 -10.01 -20.00 22.11
N LEU A 670 -9.77 -20.80 21.08
CA LEU A 670 -8.48 -21.40 20.79
C LEU A 670 -7.76 -20.59 19.71
N PRO A 671 -6.63 -19.95 20.02
CA PRO A 671 -5.89 -19.16 19.04
C PRO A 671 -5.42 -20.00 17.85
N LYS A 672 -5.67 -19.52 16.61
CA LYS A 672 -5.02 -20.05 15.41
C LYS A 672 -3.78 -19.19 15.13
N TYR A 673 -2.61 -19.73 15.40
CA TYR A 673 -1.35 -19.03 15.25
C TYR A 673 -0.87 -19.01 13.80
N ASN A 674 -0.34 -17.88 13.35
CA ASN A 674 0.47 -17.80 12.12
C ASN A 674 1.93 -18.24 12.40
N GLY A 675 2.78 -18.32 11.37
CA GLY A 675 4.17 -18.79 11.50
C GLY A 675 5.01 -17.97 12.47
N ILE A 676 4.87 -16.63 12.47
CA ILE A 676 5.60 -15.72 13.37
C ILE A 676 5.10 -15.88 14.82
N GLN A 677 3.80 -15.98 15.02
CA GLN A 677 3.19 -16.20 16.32
C GLN A 677 3.63 -17.54 16.94
N LEU A 678 3.70 -18.62 16.15
CA LEU A 678 4.23 -19.92 16.59
C LEU A 678 5.68 -19.82 17.03
N LEU A 679 6.51 -19.04 16.32
CA LEU A 679 7.90 -18.80 16.69
C LEU A 679 7.98 -18.05 18.02
N ASN A 680 7.23 -16.96 18.18
CA ASN A 680 7.19 -16.19 19.43
C ASN A 680 6.67 -17.00 20.61
N ARG A 681 5.64 -17.83 20.39
CA ARG A 681 5.13 -18.78 21.39
C ARG A 681 6.24 -19.71 21.90
N LYS A 682 7.08 -20.23 20.99
CA LYS A 682 8.23 -21.06 21.35
C LYS A 682 9.32 -20.30 22.10
N VAL A 683 9.60 -19.05 21.70
CA VAL A 683 10.58 -18.19 22.38
C VAL A 683 10.11 -17.85 23.79
N ILE A 684 8.84 -17.49 23.98
CA ILE A 684 8.26 -17.23 25.31
C ILE A 684 8.35 -18.48 26.20
N TYR A 685 8.07 -19.66 25.64
CA TYR A 685 8.25 -20.92 26.38
C TYR A 685 9.69 -21.10 26.89
N LEU A 686 10.69 -20.82 26.05
CA LEU A 686 12.09 -20.89 26.46
C LEU A 686 12.43 -19.85 27.56
N TYR A 687 11.88 -18.63 27.43
CA TYR A 687 12.07 -17.56 28.39
C TYR A 687 11.43 -17.89 29.76
N ILE A 688 10.23 -18.44 29.77
CA ILE A 688 9.56 -18.91 31.00
C ILE A 688 10.38 -20.02 31.68
N ARG A 689 10.91 -20.96 30.91
CA ARG A 689 11.81 -21.98 31.48
C ARG A 689 13.06 -21.37 32.14
N SER A 690 13.67 -20.38 31.46
CA SER A 690 14.81 -19.66 32.01
C SER A 690 14.47 -18.88 33.29
N LEU A 691 13.28 -18.27 33.35
CA LEU A 691 12.76 -17.61 34.55
C LEU A 691 12.61 -18.61 35.71
N LEU A 692 11.98 -19.75 35.46
CA LEU A 692 11.80 -20.80 36.49
C LEU A 692 13.13 -21.39 36.95
N GLU A 693 14.14 -21.51 36.08
CA GLU A 693 15.50 -21.94 36.47
C GLU A 693 16.18 -20.98 37.45
N ILE A 694 16.04 -19.64 37.22
CA ILE A 694 16.57 -18.63 38.17
C ILE A 694 15.87 -18.77 39.53
N ASP A 695 14.54 -18.89 39.50
CA ASP A 695 13.75 -18.91 40.71
C ASP A 695 13.91 -20.22 41.51
N MET A 696 14.18 -21.37 40.88
CA MET A 696 14.61 -22.59 41.55
C MET A 696 15.92 -22.40 42.32
N ARG A 697 16.86 -21.57 41.82
CA ARG A 697 18.13 -21.26 42.53
C ARG A 697 17.92 -20.30 43.71
N THR A 698 16.86 -19.44 43.61
CA THR A 698 16.56 -18.42 44.63
C THR A 698 15.63 -18.94 45.74
N ALA A 699 14.85 -19.99 45.45
CA ALA A 699 13.91 -20.57 46.40
C ALA A 699 14.62 -21.07 47.72
N PRO A 700 13.96 -20.99 48.90
CA PRO A 700 12.53 -20.66 49.08
C PRO A 700 12.25 -19.16 49.19
N PHE A 701 11.10 -18.72 48.61
CA PHE A 701 10.61 -17.35 48.69
C PHE A 701 9.07 -17.30 48.77
N SER A 702 8.51 -16.20 49.24
CA SER A 702 7.07 -15.95 49.20
C SER A 702 6.78 -14.71 48.37
N ILE A 703 5.70 -14.73 47.56
CA ILE A 703 5.27 -13.62 46.73
C ILE A 703 4.26 -12.78 47.52
N LEU A 704 4.57 -11.52 47.70
CA LEU A 704 3.73 -10.55 48.40
C LEU A 704 2.78 -9.82 47.45
N SER A 705 3.23 -9.54 46.24
CA SER A 705 2.41 -8.91 45.19
C SER A 705 2.86 -9.31 43.80
N LEU A 706 1.88 -9.42 42.87
CA LEU A 706 2.08 -9.61 41.43
C LEU A 706 1.28 -8.53 40.68
N GLU A 707 1.96 -7.80 39.80
CA GLU A 707 1.37 -6.68 39.02
C GLU A 707 0.62 -5.68 39.94
N GLY A 708 1.21 -5.42 41.12
CA GLY A 708 0.60 -4.55 42.12
C GLY A 708 0.88 -3.07 41.89
N ASP A 709 -0.14 -2.25 42.09
CA ASP A 709 -0.03 -0.79 42.01
C ASP A 709 0.44 -0.19 43.33
N PHE A 710 1.58 0.51 43.34
CA PHE A 710 2.16 1.18 44.47
C PHE A 710 2.40 2.64 44.19
N TYR A 711 1.75 3.50 44.98
CA TYR A 711 1.85 4.97 44.86
C TYR A 711 1.99 5.56 46.28
N ASP A 712 2.81 6.62 46.40
CA ASP A 712 2.94 7.42 47.61
C ASP A 712 3.05 8.91 47.23
N ASP A 713 2.66 9.79 48.17
CA ASP A 713 2.72 11.22 48.00
C ASP A 713 4.18 11.72 48.17
N LEU A 714 4.68 12.47 47.21
CA LEU A 714 5.97 13.15 47.26
C LEU A 714 5.76 14.66 47.22
N THR A 715 6.26 15.35 48.25
CA THR A 715 6.24 16.81 48.34
C THR A 715 7.59 17.38 47.90
N PHE A 716 7.53 18.38 47.00
CA PHE A 716 8.65 19.12 46.45
C PHE A 716 8.32 20.60 46.33
N THR A 717 9.33 21.44 46.11
CA THR A 717 9.15 22.92 46.09
C THR A 717 9.39 23.47 44.70
N VAL A 718 8.46 24.29 44.19
CA VAL A 718 8.59 25.03 42.92
C VAL A 718 8.49 26.53 43.21
N ASN A 719 9.54 27.30 42.92
CA ASN A 719 9.58 28.75 43.16
C ASN A 719 9.08 29.17 44.57
N GLY A 720 9.41 28.37 45.60
CA GLY A 720 9.04 28.64 47.01
C GLY A 720 7.62 28.14 47.40
N HIS A 721 6.86 27.52 46.53
CA HIS A 721 5.57 26.91 46.83
C HIS A 721 5.70 25.39 46.91
N GLU A 722 5.08 24.80 47.91
CA GLU A 722 5.03 23.35 48.08
C GLU A 722 3.99 22.76 47.12
N CYS A 723 4.43 21.72 46.37
CA CYS A 723 3.60 20.90 45.50
C CYS A 723 3.66 19.45 45.97
N THR A 724 2.52 18.76 45.98
CA THR A 724 2.45 17.34 46.28
C THR A 724 1.90 16.57 45.08
N LEU A 725 2.56 15.48 44.74
CA LEU A 725 2.19 14.63 43.60
C LEU A 725 2.38 13.17 43.99
N GLN A 726 1.43 12.31 43.52
CA GLN A 726 1.59 10.87 43.66
C GLN A 726 2.59 10.32 42.66
N ILE A 727 3.61 9.65 43.15
CA ILE A 727 4.60 8.96 42.32
C ILE A 727 4.54 7.46 42.58
N GLY A 728 4.75 6.68 41.55
CA GLY A 728 4.69 5.23 41.62
C GLY A 728 4.26 4.57 40.33
N GLY A 729 3.79 3.35 40.41
CA GLY A 729 3.31 2.56 39.28
C GLY A 729 3.14 1.11 39.62
N GLN A 730 3.01 0.28 38.61
CA GLN A 730 2.80 -1.14 38.70
C GLN A 730 4.15 -1.86 38.86
N VAL A 731 4.26 -2.70 39.87
CA VAL A 731 5.45 -3.55 40.17
C VAL A 731 5.14 -4.95 39.68
N ASP A 732 5.98 -5.49 38.77
CA ASP A 732 5.79 -6.83 38.20
C ASP A 732 5.69 -7.92 39.30
N ARG A 733 6.67 -7.94 40.23
CA ARG A 733 6.69 -8.91 41.35
C ARG A 733 7.41 -8.35 42.56
N LEU A 734 6.81 -8.53 43.73
CA LEU A 734 7.41 -8.28 45.04
C LEU A 734 7.57 -9.60 45.80
N ASP A 735 8.81 -9.99 46.04
CA ASP A 735 9.15 -11.22 46.77
C ASP A 735 9.67 -10.94 48.17
N ARG A 736 9.41 -11.85 49.08
CA ARG A 736 10.15 -11.99 50.37
C ARG A 736 11.02 -13.23 50.30
N ILE A 737 12.32 -13.04 50.34
CA ILE A 737 13.30 -14.12 50.34
C ILE A 737 13.39 -14.69 51.76
N GLU A 738 13.21 -16.00 51.89
CA GLU A 738 13.13 -16.72 53.20
C GLU A 738 14.43 -17.46 53.54
N CYS A 739 15.57 -16.98 53.06
CA CYS A 739 16.89 -17.49 53.42
C CYS A 739 17.38 -16.92 54.76
N ASN A 740 18.64 -17.24 55.20
CA ASN A 740 19.24 -16.87 56.50
C ASN A 740 19.10 -15.39 56.91
N ALA A 741 19.03 -14.47 55.96
CA ALA A 741 18.70 -13.07 56.19
C ALA A 741 17.45 -12.75 55.32
N ARG A 742 16.31 -12.42 55.97
CA ARG A 742 15.08 -12.04 55.26
C ARG A 742 15.22 -10.64 54.69
N TYR A 743 14.90 -10.52 53.41
CA TYR A 743 14.82 -9.24 52.72
C TYR A 743 13.73 -9.28 51.64
N LEU A 744 13.28 -8.09 51.20
CA LEU A 744 12.35 -7.95 50.11
C LEU A 744 13.11 -7.72 48.80
N ARG A 745 12.58 -8.26 47.74
CA ARG A 745 13.11 -8.06 46.38
C ARG A 745 12.02 -7.54 45.49
N VAL A 746 12.27 -6.35 44.91
CA VAL A 746 11.42 -5.75 43.90
C VAL A 746 11.93 -6.20 42.55
N VAL A 747 11.18 -7.05 41.88
CA VAL A 747 11.59 -7.65 40.60
C VAL A 747 10.84 -7.01 39.46
N ASP A 748 11.59 -6.57 38.46
CA ASP A 748 11.07 -6.11 37.19
C ASP A 748 11.67 -6.99 36.07
N TYR A 749 10.83 -7.51 35.18
CA TYR A 749 11.24 -8.42 34.13
C TYR A 749 11.67 -7.67 32.86
N LYS A 750 12.80 -8.07 32.29
CA LYS A 750 13.29 -7.50 31.03
C LYS A 750 13.57 -8.60 30.00
N THR A 751 12.79 -8.58 28.94
CA THR A 751 12.94 -9.52 27.79
C THR A 751 14.00 -9.06 26.78
N GLY A 752 14.45 -7.80 26.91
CA GLY A 752 15.48 -7.18 26.05
C GLY A 752 16.90 -7.66 26.32
N SER A 753 17.88 -7.00 25.68
CA SER A 753 19.29 -7.28 25.88
C SER A 753 19.78 -6.81 27.26
N PRO A 754 20.70 -7.52 27.89
CA PRO A 754 21.25 -7.13 29.17
C PRO A 754 22.08 -5.86 29.07
N LEU A 755 22.21 -5.15 30.22
CA LEU A 755 23.01 -3.94 30.30
C LEU A 755 24.49 -4.21 30.00
N THR A 756 25.05 -3.46 29.05
CA THR A 756 26.45 -3.51 28.68
C THR A 756 27.31 -2.54 29.50
N SER A 757 26.72 -1.45 29.98
CA SER A 757 27.35 -0.43 30.81
C SER A 757 26.44 -0.12 32.00
N LEU A 758 27.01 -0.03 33.21
CA LEU A 758 26.27 0.24 34.43
C LEU A 758 26.47 1.72 34.86
N PRO A 759 25.46 2.36 35.51
CA PRO A 759 25.65 3.61 36.22
C PRO A 759 26.66 3.43 37.35
N SER A 760 27.37 4.50 37.70
CA SER A 760 28.35 4.50 38.80
C SER A 760 27.85 5.13 40.09
N SER A 761 26.78 5.94 40.00
CA SER A 761 26.16 6.66 41.10
C SER A 761 24.68 6.90 40.88
N VAL A 762 23.98 7.37 41.89
CA VAL A 762 22.59 7.84 41.79
C VAL A 762 22.47 9.04 40.85
N ALA A 763 23.47 9.94 40.82
CA ALA A 763 23.46 11.08 39.90
C ALA A 763 23.40 10.66 38.42
N ASP A 764 24.06 9.58 38.05
CA ASP A 764 24.02 9.03 36.67
C ASP A 764 22.60 8.64 36.22
N ILE A 765 21.71 8.27 37.17
CA ILE A 765 20.32 7.86 36.85
C ILE A 765 19.52 9.02 36.28
N PHE A 766 19.83 10.26 36.69
CA PHE A 766 19.13 11.47 36.26
C PHE A 766 19.86 12.21 35.13
N ASP A 767 21.01 11.74 34.68
CA ASP A 767 21.76 12.35 33.58
C ASP A 767 21.13 11.98 32.23
N SER A 768 20.51 12.98 31.56
CA SER A 768 19.88 12.84 30.27
C SER A 768 20.82 12.33 29.17
N SER A 769 22.13 12.55 29.28
CA SER A 769 23.13 12.08 28.29
C SER A 769 23.42 10.56 28.39
N LEU A 770 23.17 9.96 29.56
CA LEU A 770 23.44 8.55 29.84
C LEU A 770 22.23 7.63 29.60
N VAL A 771 21.06 8.20 29.35
CA VAL A 771 19.79 7.50 29.25
C VAL A 771 19.84 6.29 28.31
N GLU A 772 20.38 6.44 27.11
CA GLU A 772 20.45 5.35 26.12
C GLU A 772 21.70 4.46 26.28
N THR A 773 22.81 5.06 26.71
CA THR A 773 24.09 4.35 26.77
C THR A 773 24.21 3.42 27.98
N ARG A 774 23.51 3.76 29.07
CA ARG A 774 23.54 3.01 30.36
C ARG A 774 22.17 2.50 30.81
N HIS A 775 21.11 2.72 30.01
CA HIS A 775 19.72 2.33 30.34
C HIS A 775 19.32 2.75 31.76
N THR A 776 19.52 4.03 32.08
CA THR A 776 19.22 4.58 33.39
C THR A 776 17.73 4.60 33.72
N ASP A 777 16.85 4.43 32.72
CA ASP A 777 15.40 4.23 32.85
C ASP A 777 15.07 3.00 33.72
N TYR A 778 15.78 1.91 33.53
CA TYR A 778 15.57 0.69 34.33
C TYR A 778 15.97 0.91 35.82
N TYR A 779 17.03 1.67 36.03
CA TYR A 779 17.44 2.04 37.38
C TYR A 779 16.43 2.97 38.04
N LEU A 780 15.98 4.01 37.33
CA LEU A 780 14.96 4.95 37.82
C LEU A 780 13.70 4.20 38.27
N GLN A 781 13.21 3.28 37.45
CA GLN A 781 12.04 2.46 37.76
C GLN A 781 12.25 1.59 39.01
N ALA A 782 13.32 0.81 39.05
CA ALA A 782 13.57 -0.12 40.13
C ALA A 782 13.90 0.61 41.47
N PHE A 783 14.63 1.74 41.41
CA PHE A 783 14.93 2.58 42.54
C PHE A 783 13.67 3.23 43.14
N LEU A 784 12.80 3.77 42.26
CA LEU A 784 11.55 4.38 42.71
C LEU A 784 10.68 3.37 43.45
N TYR A 785 10.46 2.20 42.86
CA TYR A 785 9.63 1.17 43.49
C TYR A 785 10.25 0.64 44.79
N ALA A 786 11.54 0.37 44.80
CA ALA A 786 12.23 -0.08 46.02
C ALA A 786 12.19 0.99 47.15
N SER A 787 12.36 2.29 46.77
CA SER A 787 12.26 3.41 47.72
C SER A 787 10.86 3.54 48.30
N LEU A 788 9.80 3.39 47.49
CA LEU A 788 8.42 3.42 47.99
C LEU A 788 8.13 2.28 48.97
N ILE A 789 8.57 1.06 48.66
CA ILE A 789 8.35 -0.12 49.51
C ILE A 789 9.18 -0.06 50.80
N ARG A 790 10.34 0.61 50.76
CA ARG A 790 11.24 0.73 51.92
C ARG A 790 10.91 1.90 52.84
N HIS A 791 10.45 3.02 52.29
CA HIS A 791 10.28 4.32 52.95
C HIS A 791 8.96 5.02 52.72
N GLY A 792 8.14 4.60 51.77
CA GLY A 792 6.87 5.23 51.46
C GLY A 792 5.87 5.10 52.61
N ALA A 793 5.29 6.20 53.06
CA ALA A 793 4.43 6.24 54.23
C ALA A 793 3.24 5.29 54.15
N THR A 794 2.59 5.21 53.00
CA THR A 794 1.44 4.33 52.76
C THR A 794 1.88 2.93 52.32
N THR A 795 2.79 2.83 51.38
CA THR A 795 3.20 1.57 50.74
C THR A 795 3.98 0.69 51.73
N MET A 796 4.91 1.26 52.50
CA MET A 796 5.68 0.51 53.49
C MET A 796 4.78 -0.10 54.54
N SER A 797 3.79 0.63 55.04
CA SER A 797 2.85 0.10 56.07
C SER A 797 2.02 -1.07 55.54
N GLN A 798 1.76 -1.14 54.27
CA GLN A 798 0.95 -2.18 53.62
C GLN A 798 1.77 -3.46 53.36
N VAL A 799 2.98 -3.36 52.81
CA VAL A 799 3.73 -4.50 52.27
C VAL A 799 5.07 -4.77 52.97
N ASN A 800 5.60 -3.83 53.75
CA ASN A 800 6.86 -3.97 54.53
C ASN A 800 6.74 -3.47 55.97
N PRO A 801 5.74 -3.90 56.75
CA PRO A 801 5.57 -3.42 58.15
C PRO A 801 6.73 -3.80 59.05
N ALA A 802 7.52 -4.82 58.71
CA ALA A 802 8.70 -5.27 59.46
C ALA A 802 9.97 -4.45 59.11
N CYS A 803 9.89 -3.45 58.25
CA CYS A 803 11.03 -2.63 57.82
C CYS A 803 12.21 -3.46 57.31
N LEU A 804 11.95 -4.54 56.59
CA LEU A 804 12.99 -5.38 55.99
C LEU A 804 13.78 -4.62 54.94
N PRO A 805 15.08 -4.93 54.74
CA PRO A 805 15.87 -4.44 53.65
C PRO A 805 15.17 -4.69 52.30
N VAL A 806 15.25 -3.75 51.35
CA VAL A 806 14.60 -3.85 50.02
C VAL A 806 15.66 -3.75 48.95
N ALA A 807 15.86 -4.81 48.18
CA ALA A 807 16.80 -4.89 47.09
C ALA A 807 16.07 -4.68 45.71
N PRO A 808 16.45 -3.66 44.92
CA PRO A 808 15.96 -3.54 43.56
C PRO A 808 16.57 -4.61 42.67
N ALA A 809 15.76 -5.24 41.82
CA ALA A 809 16.21 -6.34 40.97
C ALA A 809 15.65 -6.19 39.54
N LEU A 810 16.55 -6.38 38.59
CA LEU A 810 16.21 -6.47 37.17
C LEU A 810 16.51 -7.86 36.64
N LEU A 811 15.50 -8.55 36.20
CA LEU A 811 15.63 -9.92 35.76
C LEU A 811 15.69 -9.98 34.22
N PHE A 812 16.94 -10.00 33.71
CA PHE A 812 17.19 -10.16 32.26
C PHE A 812 17.14 -11.64 31.88
N ILE A 813 16.06 -12.06 31.25
CA ILE A 813 15.78 -13.47 30.97
C ILE A 813 16.87 -14.12 30.12
N ARG A 814 17.46 -13.36 29.17
CA ARG A 814 18.54 -13.86 28.30
C ARG A 814 19.83 -14.23 29.02
N ASN A 815 20.05 -13.72 30.24
CA ASN A 815 21.23 -14.01 31.05
C ASN A 815 21.03 -15.15 32.03
N ALA A 816 19.84 -15.69 32.11
CA ALA A 816 19.42 -16.69 33.09
C ALA A 816 20.29 -17.97 33.14
N GLN A 817 20.91 -18.31 32.01
CA GLN A 817 21.72 -19.54 31.89
C GLN A 817 23.13 -19.42 32.49
N LYS A 818 23.57 -18.19 32.86
CA LYS A 818 24.88 -18.01 33.50
C LYS A 818 24.81 -18.40 34.97
N SER A 819 25.76 -19.22 35.44
CA SER A 819 25.82 -19.75 36.84
C SER A 819 26.04 -18.67 37.88
N ASP A 820 26.66 -17.54 37.50
CA ASP A 820 27.03 -16.41 38.37
C ASP A 820 26.05 -15.20 38.23
N TYR A 821 24.94 -15.38 37.53
CA TYR A 821 23.97 -14.31 37.33
C TYR A 821 23.17 -14.02 38.59
N THR A 822 23.17 -12.76 39.01
CA THR A 822 22.28 -12.21 40.07
C THR A 822 21.35 -11.16 39.45
N PRO A 823 20.03 -11.19 39.75
CA PRO A 823 19.12 -10.16 39.31
C PRO A 823 19.21 -8.85 40.10
N ILE A 824 19.88 -8.85 41.27
CA ILE A 824 20.03 -7.64 42.13
C ILE A 824 20.82 -6.59 41.35
N LEU A 825 20.30 -5.35 41.31
CA LEU A 825 20.97 -4.24 40.68
C LEU A 825 22.34 -3.95 41.26
N GLN A 826 23.25 -3.50 40.41
CA GLN A 826 24.64 -3.24 40.78
C GLN A 826 25.10 -1.90 40.20
N PHE A 827 25.86 -1.12 40.94
CA PHE A 827 26.63 0.00 40.38
C PHE A 827 28.00 -0.46 39.86
N ALA A 828 28.55 0.30 38.92
CA ALA A 828 29.95 0.13 38.52
C ALA A 828 30.86 0.55 39.71
N GLY A 829 31.80 -0.32 40.10
CA GLY A 829 32.75 0.00 41.15
C GLY A 829 33.90 0.87 40.65
N GLU A 830 34.69 1.44 41.57
CA GLU A 830 35.83 2.32 41.28
C GLU A 830 36.91 1.69 40.41
N LYS A 831 37.14 0.39 40.52
CA LYS A 831 38.06 -0.35 39.64
C LYS A 831 37.33 -0.90 38.41
N ARG A 832 37.94 -0.79 37.25
CA ARG A 832 37.39 -1.32 36.00
C ARG A 832 36.98 -2.80 36.14
N GLY A 833 35.71 -3.06 35.90
CA GLY A 833 35.12 -4.40 35.95
C GLY A 833 34.64 -4.86 37.33
N THR A 834 34.80 -4.04 38.40
CA THR A 834 34.17 -4.32 39.70
C THR A 834 32.72 -3.87 39.73
N ARG A 835 31.87 -4.57 40.48
CA ARG A 835 30.44 -4.27 40.61
C ARG A 835 30.05 -4.26 42.07
N VAL A 836 29.23 -3.29 42.47
CA VAL A 836 28.75 -3.14 43.85
C VAL A 836 27.24 -3.45 43.87
N PRO A 837 26.81 -4.55 44.50
CA PRO A 837 25.39 -4.89 44.59
C PRO A 837 24.64 -3.95 45.53
N ILE A 838 23.39 -3.63 45.18
CA ILE A 838 22.50 -2.77 45.97
C ILE A 838 21.59 -3.70 46.78
N ASN A 839 22.04 -4.05 47.97
CA ASN A 839 21.33 -5.00 48.84
C ASN A 839 20.20 -4.36 49.67
N ASP A 840 20.28 -3.05 49.96
CA ASP A 840 19.18 -2.24 50.51
C ASP A 840 19.17 -0.87 49.84
N ILE A 841 18.02 -0.48 49.35
CA ILE A 841 17.82 0.84 48.73
C ILE A 841 17.98 1.97 49.76
N ALA A 842 17.84 1.70 51.04
CA ALA A 842 17.98 2.69 52.13
C ALA A 842 19.33 3.43 52.10
N ASP A 843 20.39 2.77 51.63
CA ASP A 843 21.73 3.35 51.52
C ASP A 843 21.80 4.49 50.48
N TYR A 844 20.88 4.52 49.54
CA TYR A 844 20.84 5.49 48.42
C TYR A 844 19.56 6.34 48.39
N HIS A 845 18.61 6.07 49.30
CA HIS A 845 17.27 6.65 49.30
C HIS A 845 17.27 8.18 49.30
N ASN A 846 18.04 8.80 50.24
CA ASN A 846 18.04 10.25 50.39
C ASN A 846 18.56 10.97 49.11
N GLU A 847 19.70 10.48 48.59
CA GLU A 847 20.29 11.00 47.36
C GLU A 847 19.35 10.87 46.18
N PHE A 848 18.67 9.71 46.04
CA PHE A 848 17.70 9.44 44.97
C PHE A 848 16.47 10.35 45.08
N ILE A 849 15.88 10.49 46.26
CA ILE A 849 14.69 11.33 46.47
C ILE A 849 15.01 12.80 46.29
N ASP A 850 16.16 13.28 46.71
CA ASP A 850 16.57 14.68 46.49
C ASP A 850 16.76 14.98 44.99
N ALA A 851 17.41 14.11 44.27
CA ALA A 851 17.55 14.23 42.83
C ALA A 851 16.18 14.20 42.10
N LEU A 852 15.27 13.31 42.52
CA LEU A 852 13.91 13.23 41.98
C LEU A 852 13.11 14.50 42.27
N LYS A 853 13.18 15.07 43.51
CA LYS A 853 12.54 16.35 43.85
C LYS A 853 13.05 17.50 42.98
N ASN A 854 14.36 17.55 42.76
CA ASN A 854 14.97 18.56 41.89
C ASN A 854 14.44 18.45 40.46
N LEU A 855 14.36 17.25 39.89
CA LEU A 855 13.81 17.01 38.56
C LEU A 855 12.32 17.38 38.47
N LEU A 856 11.50 17.02 39.47
CA LEU A 856 10.09 17.42 39.52
C LEU A 856 9.93 18.95 39.64
N SER A 857 10.80 19.61 40.46
CA SER A 857 10.82 21.07 40.54
C SER A 857 11.10 21.69 39.15
N GLU A 858 12.00 21.13 38.35
CA GLU A 858 12.28 21.55 36.99
C GLU A 858 11.05 21.34 36.05
N ILE A 859 10.42 20.15 36.08
CA ILE A 859 9.25 19.82 35.26
C ILE A 859 8.10 20.80 35.52
N PHE A 860 7.83 21.16 36.76
CA PHE A 860 6.72 22.02 37.16
C PHE A 860 7.07 23.53 37.21
N ASN A 861 8.34 23.92 37.05
CA ASN A 861 8.76 25.30 37.03
C ASN A 861 8.19 26.06 35.82
N PRO A 862 7.36 27.10 36.02
CA PRO A 862 6.77 27.88 34.92
C PRO A 862 7.80 28.61 34.08
N ASP A 863 8.97 28.98 34.64
CA ASP A 863 10.00 29.72 33.95
C ASP A 863 10.89 28.84 33.03
N MET A 864 10.78 27.54 33.13
CA MET A 864 11.54 26.59 32.33
C MET A 864 10.67 25.98 31.22
N PRO A 865 10.86 26.33 29.93
CA PRO A 865 10.07 25.81 28.83
C PRO A 865 10.38 24.34 28.53
N PHE A 866 9.45 23.65 27.87
CA PHE A 866 9.74 22.37 27.26
C PHE A 866 10.55 22.58 25.97
N ILE A 867 11.78 22.10 25.96
CA ILE A 867 12.70 22.20 24.82
C ILE A 867 12.93 20.83 24.18
N PRO A 868 13.28 20.79 22.90
CA PRO A 868 13.66 19.54 22.25
C PRO A 868 14.98 19.01 22.84
N THR A 869 15.14 17.69 22.82
CA THR A 869 16.42 17.07 23.18
C THR A 869 17.57 17.59 22.31
N PRO A 870 18.76 17.83 22.86
CA PRO A 870 19.92 18.20 22.06
C PRO A 870 20.43 17.05 21.17
N GLN A 871 20.03 15.82 21.45
CA GLN A 871 20.46 14.62 20.74
C GLN A 871 19.51 14.33 19.58
N SER A 872 19.88 14.78 18.36
CA SER A 872 19.05 14.64 17.17
C SER A 872 18.76 13.20 16.75
N GLU A 873 19.63 12.26 17.12
CA GLU A 873 19.43 10.83 16.83
C GLU A 873 18.16 10.27 17.47
N ARG A 874 17.78 10.76 18.64
CA ARG A 874 16.54 10.38 19.33
C ARG A 874 15.27 10.80 18.57
N CYS A 875 15.37 11.81 17.71
CA CYS A 875 14.24 12.30 16.92
C CYS A 875 13.89 11.34 15.78
N LEU A 876 14.84 10.53 15.29
CA LEU A 876 14.61 9.63 14.15
C LEU A 876 13.54 8.55 14.45
N THR A 877 13.46 8.09 15.70
CA THR A 877 12.50 7.09 16.15
C THR A 877 11.35 7.68 16.98
N CYS A 878 11.33 9.00 17.16
CA CYS A 878 10.33 9.66 17.98
C CYS A 878 8.98 9.76 17.24
N PRO A 879 7.87 9.31 17.82
CA PRO A 879 6.54 9.39 17.19
C PRO A 879 6.10 10.83 16.90
N TYR A 880 6.64 11.81 17.63
CA TYR A 880 6.31 13.22 17.48
C TYR A 880 7.26 13.98 16.55
N HIS A 881 8.18 13.32 15.84
CA HIS A 881 9.17 13.97 14.96
C HIS A 881 8.51 14.90 13.92
N LYS A 882 7.36 14.49 13.34
CA LYS A 882 6.60 15.30 12.38
C LYS A 882 6.03 16.59 13.00
N ILE A 883 5.59 16.52 14.26
CA ILE A 883 5.08 17.71 15.00
C ILE A 883 6.24 18.64 15.36
N CYS A 884 7.39 18.09 15.73
CA CYS A 884 8.60 18.84 16.01
C CYS A 884 9.26 19.40 14.74
N GLY A 885 8.87 18.92 13.55
CA GLY A 885 9.44 19.36 12.29
C GLY A 885 10.89 18.86 12.06
N VAL A 886 11.18 17.63 12.46
CA VAL A 886 12.51 17.01 12.32
C VAL A 886 12.42 15.86 11.34
#